data_bf68abdb5ead0fd2a7cc54f910ed64a4
#
_entry.id   bf68abdb5ead0fd2a7cc54f910ed64a4
#
_cell.length_a   1.000
_cell.length_b   1.000
_cell.length_c   1.000
_cell.angle_alpha   90.00
_cell.angle_beta   90.00
_cell.angle_gamma   90.00
#
_symmetry.space_group_name_H-M   'P 1'
#
loop_
_entity.id
_entity.type
_entity.pdbx_description
1 polymer ?
#
loop_
_entity_poly.entity_id
_entity_poly.type
_entity_poly.pdbx_seq_one_letter_code
_entity_poly.pdbx_strand_id
1 'polypeptide(L)'
;MGKIIGIDLGTTNSCVSVFEGNEPVVITNSEGKRTTPSVVAFVDGGERKVGDPAKRQAITNPKKTIFSIKRFMGETYDQVQKEIGRVPYSVIKGDNNTPRVDIDGRAYTPQEISAMILQKMKKTAEDYLGQEVTEAVITVPAYFSDSQRQATKEAGQIAGLEVKRIVNEPTAAALAYGVDKANKEMKIAVFDLGGGTFDISILEFGGGVFEVLSTNGDTHLGGDDFDQVIIDWLAGEFKVEEGIDLTQDPMALQRLKEAAEKAKIELSSSTTTEINLPYITAVGGVPKHLVKSLTRAKFEQLADNLIQACKIPCQKAMQDAGLSNSDINEVILVGGSSRIPAVQKLVADFFGKEPSKGVNPDEVVAIGASIQGAVLTGDKSDIVLLDVTPLSMGIETMGGVMTRLIEANSTIPCKKSEVFSTAADNQTAVTIHVLQGERPMASQNKSVGQFNLDGIAPARRGVPQIEVTFDIDANGILNVSAKDKATGKEQHITITASSGLSKEEIERMKAEAEANAESDKKEREKVDKLNQADSMIFQTENMLKESGDKIPADIKSEVEAAVAKLKTAHQAQNLAAIDTAMNELQTVAGKMYQAQQQAGAQPGPDMNGGCNNGNCGGGTQQGPDIQDADFEEVK
;
A
#
# COMPACT_ATOMS: atom_id res chain seq x y z
N MET A 1 7.98 19.04 16.32
CA MET A 1 6.99 17.96 16.13
C MET A 1 7.50 17.08 15.00
N GLY A 2 7.36 15.77 15.11
CA GLY A 2 7.70 14.85 14.02
C GLY A 2 6.82 15.11 12.80
N LYS A 3 7.32 14.79 11.61
CA LYS A 3 6.50 14.85 10.38
C LYS A 3 5.51 13.69 10.36
N ILE A 4 4.22 13.98 10.10
CA ILE A 4 3.22 12.95 9.81
C ILE A 4 3.27 12.63 8.32
N ILE A 5 3.45 11.35 7.98
CA ILE A 5 3.42 10.90 6.58
C ILE A 5 2.01 10.44 6.21
N GLY A 6 1.63 10.63 4.94
CA GLY A 6 0.43 10.08 4.36
C GLY A 6 0.74 8.82 3.57
N ILE A 7 0.07 7.71 3.88
CA ILE A 7 0.26 6.43 3.20
C ILE A 7 -1.05 5.97 2.57
N ASP A 8 -0.99 5.75 1.27
CA ASP A 8 -1.97 4.92 0.57
C ASP A 8 -1.50 3.47 0.61
N LEU A 9 -2.18 2.64 1.42
CA LEU A 9 -1.94 1.20 1.50
C LEU A 9 -2.83 0.47 0.51
N GLY A 10 -2.46 0.49 -0.76
CA GLY A 10 -3.26 -0.14 -1.83
C GLY A 10 -3.13 -1.66 -1.90
N THR A 11 -4.11 -2.32 -2.51
CA THR A 11 -4.11 -3.78 -2.73
C THR A 11 -2.95 -4.24 -3.60
N THR A 12 -2.66 -3.50 -4.67
CA THR A 12 -1.63 -3.84 -5.66
C THR A 12 -0.38 -2.98 -5.50
N ASN A 13 -0.54 -1.68 -5.28
CA ASN A 13 0.55 -0.73 -5.09
C ASN A 13 0.25 0.18 -3.91
N SER A 14 1.29 0.57 -3.18
CA SER A 14 1.24 1.55 -2.10
C SER A 14 2.04 2.80 -2.46
N CYS A 15 1.63 3.93 -1.91
CA CYS A 15 2.26 5.23 -2.16
C CYS A 15 2.46 5.98 -0.84
N VAL A 16 3.54 6.74 -0.71
CA VAL A 16 3.82 7.55 0.47
C VAL A 16 4.07 9.00 0.08
N SER A 17 3.52 9.91 0.85
CA SER A 17 3.62 11.36 0.67
C SER A 17 3.88 12.06 2.00
N VAL A 18 4.47 13.24 1.94
CA VAL A 18 4.70 14.11 3.09
C VAL A 18 4.29 15.54 2.74
N PHE A 19 3.89 16.31 3.73
CA PHE A 19 3.59 17.73 3.55
C PHE A 19 4.80 18.57 3.91
N GLU A 20 5.42 19.25 2.93
CA GLU A 20 6.60 20.09 3.08
C GLU A 20 6.49 21.38 2.28
N GLY A 21 7.06 22.48 2.79
CA GLY A 21 7.06 23.74 2.05
C GLY A 21 5.68 24.27 1.67
N ASN A 22 4.65 23.92 2.44
CA ASN A 22 3.24 24.22 2.20
C ASN A 22 2.59 23.44 1.02
N GLU A 23 3.27 22.38 0.53
CA GLU A 23 2.78 21.53 -0.56
C GLU A 23 2.95 20.04 -0.20
N PRO A 24 2.07 19.15 -0.71
CA PRO A 24 2.24 17.71 -0.56
C PRO A 24 3.27 17.20 -1.58
N VAL A 25 4.21 16.38 -1.12
CA VAL A 25 5.27 15.78 -1.93
C VAL A 25 5.15 14.26 -1.89
N VAL A 26 4.99 13.63 -3.06
CA VAL A 26 5.05 12.17 -3.18
C VAL A 26 6.50 11.73 -3.19
N ILE A 27 6.85 10.81 -2.29
CA ILE A 27 8.24 10.39 -2.08
C ILE A 27 8.59 9.26 -3.05
N THR A 28 9.71 9.40 -3.73
CA THR A 28 10.27 8.37 -4.60
C THR A 28 10.99 7.30 -3.76
N ASN A 29 10.71 6.03 -4.03
CA ASN A 29 11.33 4.92 -3.32
C ASN A 29 12.78 4.64 -3.80
N SER A 30 13.47 3.69 -3.14
CA SER A 30 14.85 3.30 -3.47
C SER A 30 15.02 2.73 -4.88
N GLU A 31 13.93 2.30 -5.51
CA GLU A 31 13.88 1.78 -6.88
C GLU A 31 13.60 2.87 -7.93
N GLY A 32 13.54 4.15 -7.52
CA GLY A 32 13.30 5.32 -8.38
C GLY A 32 11.83 5.48 -8.80
N LYS A 33 10.89 4.82 -8.12
CA LYS A 33 9.46 4.86 -8.43
C LYS A 33 8.67 5.62 -7.36
N ARG A 34 7.55 6.22 -7.75
CA ARG A 34 6.64 6.94 -6.85
C ARG A 34 5.61 6.03 -6.18
N THR A 35 5.43 4.81 -6.70
CA THR A 35 4.61 3.77 -6.10
C THR A 35 5.45 2.52 -5.84
N THR A 36 5.08 1.75 -4.84
CA THR A 36 5.75 0.50 -4.43
C THR A 36 4.76 -0.64 -4.54
N PRO A 37 5.04 -1.74 -5.24
CA PRO A 37 4.17 -2.91 -5.26
C PRO A 37 3.89 -3.42 -3.84
N SER A 38 2.63 -3.67 -3.51
CA SER A 38 2.19 -4.25 -2.23
C SER A 38 2.45 -5.76 -2.20
N VAL A 39 3.72 -6.14 -2.36
CA VAL A 39 4.20 -7.52 -2.49
C VAL A 39 5.30 -7.76 -1.47
N VAL A 40 5.18 -8.88 -0.73
CA VAL A 40 6.17 -9.33 0.24
C VAL A 40 6.65 -10.72 -0.14
N ALA A 41 7.95 -10.95 -0.16
CA ALA A 41 8.52 -12.27 -0.44
C ALA A 41 9.47 -12.71 0.67
N PHE A 42 9.35 -13.99 1.02
CA PHE A 42 10.22 -14.66 1.98
C PHE A 42 11.23 -15.50 1.19
N VAL A 43 12.50 -15.26 1.42
CA VAL A 43 13.60 -15.99 0.78
C VAL A 43 14.32 -16.88 1.77
N ASP A 44 15.08 -17.83 1.24
CA ASP A 44 15.86 -18.74 2.08
C ASP A 44 16.88 -17.94 2.91
N GLY A 45 17.07 -18.34 4.18
CA GLY A 45 17.91 -17.61 5.11
C GLY A 45 17.17 -16.60 5.99
N GLY A 46 15.83 -16.46 5.83
CA GLY A 46 14.98 -15.59 6.66
C GLY A 46 14.91 -14.13 6.20
N GLU A 47 15.56 -13.78 5.10
CA GLU A 47 15.49 -12.45 4.49
C GLU A 47 14.07 -12.19 3.93
N ARG A 48 13.60 -10.95 4.05
CA ARG A 48 12.33 -10.47 3.50
C ARG A 48 12.58 -9.43 2.42
N LYS A 49 11.86 -9.56 1.31
CA LYS A 49 11.85 -8.56 0.24
C LYS A 49 10.47 -7.94 0.14
N VAL A 50 10.43 -6.63 -0.08
CA VAL A 50 9.17 -5.88 -0.22
C VAL A 50 9.24 -5.02 -1.47
N GLY A 51 8.13 -4.90 -2.18
CA GLY A 51 8.02 -4.08 -3.38
C GLY A 51 8.55 -4.76 -4.65
N ASP A 52 9.23 -4.00 -5.50
CA ASP A 52 9.77 -4.50 -6.76
C ASP A 52 10.73 -5.70 -6.61
N PRO A 53 11.63 -5.74 -5.60
CA PRO A 53 12.48 -6.92 -5.37
C PRO A 53 11.66 -8.18 -5.08
N ALA A 54 10.55 -8.06 -4.34
CA ALA A 54 9.64 -9.17 -4.08
C ALA A 54 8.87 -9.59 -5.35
N LYS A 55 8.34 -8.61 -6.11
CA LYS A 55 7.59 -8.87 -7.35
C LYS A 55 8.46 -9.59 -8.39
N ARG A 56 9.74 -9.22 -8.53
CA ARG A 56 10.66 -9.85 -9.51
C ARG A 56 10.91 -11.35 -9.29
N GLN A 57 10.78 -11.84 -8.07
CA GLN A 57 10.98 -13.28 -7.78
C GLN A 57 9.68 -14.08 -7.73
N ALA A 58 8.53 -13.47 -7.94
CA ALA A 58 7.21 -14.11 -7.79
C ALA A 58 7.08 -15.37 -8.66
N ILE A 59 7.62 -15.37 -9.89
CA ILE A 59 7.61 -16.53 -10.79
C ILE A 59 8.42 -17.70 -10.23
N THR A 60 9.60 -17.44 -9.69
CA THR A 60 10.51 -18.49 -9.20
C THR A 60 10.20 -18.91 -7.77
N ASN A 61 9.50 -18.08 -7.01
CA ASN A 61 9.15 -18.31 -5.62
C ASN A 61 7.65 -17.98 -5.34
N PRO A 62 6.70 -18.55 -6.11
CA PRO A 62 5.28 -18.15 -6.01
C PRO A 62 4.65 -18.48 -4.65
N LYS A 63 5.06 -19.59 -4.02
CA LYS A 63 4.49 -20.04 -2.74
C LYS A 63 4.90 -19.18 -1.54
N LYS A 64 6.01 -18.44 -1.64
CA LYS A 64 6.52 -17.57 -0.58
C LYS A 64 6.50 -16.08 -0.99
N THR A 65 5.80 -15.74 -2.07
CA THR A 65 5.59 -14.36 -2.52
C THR A 65 4.13 -13.98 -2.37
N ILE A 66 3.86 -13.06 -1.44
CA ILE A 66 2.53 -12.69 -0.99
C ILE A 66 2.14 -11.38 -1.64
N PHE A 67 0.99 -11.35 -2.29
CA PHE A 67 0.37 -10.18 -2.91
C PHE A 67 -1.14 -10.15 -2.63
N SER A 68 -1.81 -9.06 -2.91
CA SER A 68 -3.26 -8.84 -2.70
C SER A 68 -3.71 -9.16 -1.26
N ILE A 69 -2.82 -9.04 -0.27
CA ILE A 69 -3.09 -9.40 1.13
C ILE A 69 -4.21 -8.54 1.74
N LYS A 70 -4.44 -7.34 1.22
CA LYS A 70 -5.51 -6.43 1.66
C LYS A 70 -6.90 -7.06 1.52
N ARG A 71 -7.09 -8.03 0.59
CA ARG A 71 -8.35 -8.78 0.41
C ARG A 71 -8.68 -9.75 1.55
N PHE A 72 -7.69 -10.06 2.39
CA PHE A 72 -7.85 -10.90 3.59
C PHE A 72 -7.97 -10.09 4.88
N MET A 73 -7.74 -8.78 4.81
CA MET A 73 -7.68 -7.89 5.96
C MET A 73 -9.04 -7.77 6.65
N GLY A 74 -9.12 -8.12 7.95
CA GLY A 74 -10.33 -8.00 8.75
C GLY A 74 -11.50 -8.91 8.33
N GLU A 75 -11.23 -9.92 7.49
CA GLU A 75 -12.21 -10.89 7.03
C GLU A 75 -12.05 -12.23 7.77
N THR A 76 -13.10 -13.08 7.69
CA THR A 76 -13.02 -14.46 8.19
C THR A 76 -12.56 -15.42 7.10
N TYR A 77 -11.91 -16.52 7.51
CA TYR A 77 -11.42 -17.55 6.59
C TYR A 77 -12.54 -18.10 5.68
N ASP A 78 -13.74 -18.28 6.25
CA ASP A 78 -14.88 -18.83 5.50
C ASP A 78 -15.41 -17.85 4.44
N GLN A 79 -15.27 -16.53 4.66
CA GLN A 79 -15.70 -15.50 3.70
C GLN A 79 -14.77 -15.35 2.50
N VAL A 80 -13.48 -15.66 2.67
CA VAL A 80 -12.43 -15.43 1.66
C VAL A 80 -12.06 -16.68 0.83
N GLN A 81 -12.91 -17.73 0.83
CA GLN A 81 -12.62 -18.98 0.11
C GLN A 81 -12.37 -18.78 -1.38
N LYS A 82 -13.08 -17.84 -2.00
CA LYS A 82 -12.90 -17.49 -3.41
C LYS A 82 -11.52 -16.89 -3.67
N GLU A 83 -11.08 -16.03 -2.78
CA GLU A 83 -9.76 -15.37 -2.88
C GLU A 83 -8.62 -16.37 -2.63
N ILE A 84 -8.80 -17.30 -1.68
CA ILE A 84 -7.84 -18.37 -1.40
C ILE A 84 -7.57 -19.20 -2.67
N GLY A 85 -8.61 -19.50 -3.44
CA GLY A 85 -8.48 -20.27 -4.69
C GLY A 85 -7.74 -19.55 -5.84
N ARG A 86 -7.44 -18.26 -5.69
CA ARG A 86 -6.83 -17.41 -6.72
C ARG A 86 -5.34 -17.09 -6.48
N VAL A 87 -4.81 -17.48 -5.32
CA VAL A 87 -3.44 -17.19 -4.94
C VAL A 87 -2.57 -18.45 -4.94
N PRO A 88 -1.29 -18.37 -5.33
CA PRO A 88 -0.39 -19.52 -5.38
C PRO A 88 0.21 -19.88 -4.01
N TYR A 89 0.11 -18.99 -3.02
CA TYR A 89 0.60 -19.22 -1.65
C TYR A 89 -0.47 -19.86 -0.76
N SER A 90 -0.03 -20.51 0.32
CA SER A 90 -0.92 -21.23 1.23
C SER A 90 -1.63 -20.28 2.20
N VAL A 91 -2.95 -20.32 2.23
CA VAL A 91 -3.77 -19.62 3.23
C VAL A 91 -4.48 -20.66 4.08
N ILE A 92 -4.28 -20.62 5.37
CA ILE A 92 -4.82 -21.56 6.36
C ILE A 92 -5.79 -20.88 7.31
N LYS A 93 -6.64 -21.67 7.95
CA LYS A 93 -7.54 -21.19 8.99
C LYS A 93 -6.78 -21.06 10.31
N GLY A 94 -6.72 -19.84 10.83
CA GLY A 94 -6.15 -19.54 12.14
C GLY A 94 -7.22 -19.45 13.23
N ASP A 95 -6.80 -19.00 14.41
CA ASP A 95 -7.67 -18.75 15.55
C ASP A 95 -8.77 -17.75 15.18
N ASN A 96 -9.93 -17.85 15.84
CA ASN A 96 -11.11 -17.02 15.60
C ASN A 96 -11.59 -17.01 14.15
N ASN A 97 -11.35 -18.11 13.40
CA ASN A 97 -11.74 -18.23 12.00
C ASN A 97 -11.09 -17.15 11.10
N THR A 98 -9.85 -16.73 11.41
CA THR A 98 -9.12 -15.74 10.64
C THR A 98 -8.27 -16.39 9.54
N PRO A 99 -8.12 -15.77 8.36
CA PRO A 99 -7.17 -16.24 7.36
C PRO A 99 -5.73 -15.97 7.81
N ARG A 100 -4.83 -16.93 7.62
CA ARG A 100 -3.40 -16.82 7.89
C ARG A 100 -2.62 -17.30 6.69
N VAL A 101 -1.51 -16.64 6.39
CA VAL A 101 -0.58 -17.08 5.35
C VAL A 101 0.46 -17.99 5.98
N ASP A 102 0.53 -19.24 5.51
CA ASP A 102 1.52 -20.21 5.98
C ASP A 102 2.81 -20.11 5.18
N ILE A 103 3.90 -19.77 5.85
CA ILE A 103 5.25 -19.72 5.28
C ILE A 103 6.16 -20.61 6.14
N ASP A 104 6.56 -21.74 5.60
CA ASP A 104 7.45 -22.70 6.26
C ASP A 104 6.97 -23.12 7.66
N GLY A 105 5.64 -23.26 7.85
CA GLY A 105 5.01 -23.64 9.11
C GLY A 105 4.78 -22.48 10.10
N ARG A 106 5.11 -21.25 9.72
CA ARG A 106 4.73 -20.04 10.45
C ARG A 106 3.49 -19.40 9.81
N ALA A 107 2.46 -19.23 10.62
CA ALA A 107 1.20 -18.59 10.21
C ALA A 107 1.27 -17.08 10.43
N TYR A 108 1.33 -16.30 9.33
CA TYR A 108 1.33 -14.84 9.35
C TYR A 108 -0.08 -14.29 9.21
N THR A 109 -0.40 -13.26 9.97
CA THR A 109 -1.66 -12.52 9.81
C THR A 109 -1.60 -11.60 8.60
N PRO A 110 -2.75 -11.23 8.00
CA PRO A 110 -2.79 -10.16 7.00
C PRO A 110 -2.22 -8.84 7.51
N GLN A 111 -2.38 -8.54 8.81
CA GLN A 111 -1.82 -7.36 9.45
C GLN A 111 -0.29 -7.40 9.48
N GLU A 112 0.35 -8.54 9.81
CA GLU A 112 1.82 -8.68 9.79
C GLU A 112 2.39 -8.47 8.39
N ILE A 113 1.75 -9.05 7.37
CA ILE A 113 2.20 -8.88 5.98
C ILE A 113 2.02 -7.42 5.53
N SER A 114 0.88 -6.80 5.85
CA SER A 114 0.64 -5.38 5.56
C SER A 114 1.61 -4.46 6.31
N ALA A 115 1.96 -4.82 7.56
CA ALA A 115 2.95 -4.08 8.34
C ALA A 115 4.33 -4.07 7.67
N MET A 116 4.75 -5.16 7.01
CA MET A 116 6.00 -5.19 6.24
C MET A 116 5.99 -4.20 5.08
N ILE A 117 4.84 -4.03 4.42
CA ILE A 117 4.66 -3.01 3.38
C ILE A 117 4.73 -1.60 3.98
N LEU A 118 4.04 -1.38 5.11
CA LEU A 118 4.06 -0.10 5.83
C LEU A 118 5.46 0.25 6.34
N GLN A 119 6.25 -0.73 6.79
CA GLN A 119 7.66 -0.54 7.15
C GLN A 119 8.50 -0.07 5.95
N LYS A 120 8.26 -0.60 4.75
CA LYS A 120 8.92 -0.11 3.52
C LYS A 120 8.51 1.33 3.23
N MET A 121 7.24 1.71 3.43
CA MET A 121 6.77 3.10 3.25
C MET A 121 7.41 4.03 4.29
N LYS A 122 7.42 3.62 5.57
CA LYS A 122 8.11 4.32 6.65
C LYS A 122 9.58 4.55 6.31
N LYS A 123 10.29 3.48 5.93
CA LYS A 123 11.71 3.55 5.56
C LYS A 123 11.96 4.47 4.36
N THR A 124 11.10 4.42 3.35
CA THR A 124 11.18 5.33 2.19
C THR A 124 11.05 6.79 2.62
N ALA A 125 10.14 7.08 3.56
CA ALA A 125 9.97 8.43 4.09
C ALA A 125 11.16 8.87 4.96
N GLU A 126 11.70 7.99 5.80
CA GLU A 126 12.88 8.25 6.63
C GLU A 126 14.13 8.52 5.78
N ASP A 127 14.33 7.75 4.71
CA ASP A 127 15.46 7.93 3.78
C ASP A 127 15.37 9.29 3.06
N TYR A 128 14.15 9.74 2.72
CA TYR A 128 13.91 11.04 2.11
C TYR A 128 14.09 12.21 3.10
N LEU A 129 13.49 12.07 4.30
CA LEU A 129 13.46 13.14 5.31
C LEU A 129 14.77 13.25 6.11
N GLY A 130 15.60 12.21 6.12
CA GLY A 130 16.82 12.14 6.93
C GLY A 130 16.56 12.09 8.44
N GLN A 131 15.35 11.72 8.86
CA GLN A 131 14.94 11.62 10.26
C GLN A 131 13.97 10.45 10.48
N GLU A 132 13.84 10.03 11.73
CA GLU A 132 12.87 9.00 12.12
C GLU A 132 11.43 9.48 11.91
N VAL A 133 10.57 8.57 11.43
CA VAL A 133 9.15 8.78 11.22
C VAL A 133 8.36 7.85 12.14
N THR A 134 7.58 8.43 13.04
CA THR A 134 6.80 7.67 14.05
C THR A 134 5.29 7.79 13.86
N GLU A 135 4.81 8.74 13.06
CA GLU A 135 3.39 9.06 12.93
C GLU A 135 2.94 8.99 11.47
N ALA A 136 1.73 8.46 11.24
CA ALA A 136 1.16 8.36 9.90
C ALA A 136 -0.36 8.57 9.87
N VAL A 137 -0.83 9.05 8.72
CA VAL A 137 -2.21 8.92 8.27
C VAL A 137 -2.22 7.80 7.23
N ILE A 138 -3.09 6.79 7.42
CA ILE A 138 -3.20 5.64 6.51
C ILE A 138 -4.60 5.63 5.89
N THR A 139 -4.70 5.33 4.60
CA THR A 139 -5.98 5.30 3.91
C THR A 139 -6.56 3.89 3.83
N VAL A 140 -7.87 3.84 3.74
CA VAL A 140 -8.66 2.62 3.55
C VAL A 140 -9.76 2.88 2.53
N PRO A 141 -10.24 1.85 1.81
CA PRO A 141 -11.45 1.96 1.01
C PRO A 141 -12.63 2.50 1.84
N ALA A 142 -13.47 3.34 1.24
CA ALA A 142 -14.57 3.95 1.97
C ALA A 142 -15.57 2.90 2.48
N TYR A 143 -15.76 1.82 1.72
CA TYR A 143 -16.70 0.74 2.04
C TYR A 143 -16.12 -0.35 2.97
N PHE A 144 -14.91 -0.13 3.53
CA PHE A 144 -14.35 -1.04 4.54
C PHE A 144 -15.20 -1.07 5.80
N SER A 145 -15.43 -2.29 6.28
CA SER A 145 -16.07 -2.53 7.58
C SER A 145 -15.18 -2.08 8.74
N ASP A 146 -15.78 -1.94 9.92
CA ASP A 146 -15.06 -1.62 11.15
C ASP A 146 -13.89 -2.58 11.42
N SER A 147 -14.10 -3.89 11.24
CA SER A 147 -13.04 -4.90 11.40
C SER A 147 -11.85 -4.68 10.45
N GLN A 148 -12.10 -4.27 9.21
CA GLN A 148 -11.05 -4.00 8.22
C GLN A 148 -10.28 -2.71 8.53
N ARG A 149 -10.97 -1.68 9.03
CA ARG A 149 -10.36 -0.41 9.50
C ARG A 149 -9.46 -0.66 10.70
N GLN A 150 -9.97 -1.40 11.69
CA GLN A 150 -9.20 -1.76 12.88
C GLN A 150 -7.98 -2.61 12.53
N ALA A 151 -8.12 -3.60 11.65
CA ALA A 151 -6.99 -4.42 11.18
C ALA A 151 -5.92 -3.59 10.46
N THR A 152 -6.33 -2.56 9.69
CA THR A 152 -5.39 -1.62 9.05
C THR A 152 -4.65 -0.76 10.08
N LYS A 153 -5.35 -0.29 11.11
CA LYS A 153 -4.74 0.44 12.24
C LYS A 153 -3.72 -0.42 12.98
N GLU A 154 -4.05 -1.69 13.26
CA GLU A 154 -3.15 -2.68 13.87
C GLU A 154 -1.90 -2.91 13.01
N ALA A 155 -2.05 -3.04 11.68
CA ALA A 155 -0.91 -3.15 10.77
C ALA A 155 0.04 -1.95 10.87
N GLY A 156 -0.51 -0.74 11.00
CA GLY A 156 0.28 0.48 11.25
C GLY A 156 1.05 0.41 12.57
N GLN A 157 0.41 -0.03 13.64
CA GLN A 157 1.04 -0.21 14.96
C GLN A 157 2.15 -1.26 14.94
N ILE A 158 1.93 -2.41 14.29
CA ILE A 158 2.93 -3.46 14.09
C ILE A 158 4.12 -2.93 13.28
N ALA A 159 3.89 -2.04 12.32
CA ALA A 159 4.94 -1.37 11.54
C ALA A 159 5.74 -0.32 12.35
N GLY A 160 5.40 -0.08 13.61
CA GLY A 160 6.03 0.94 14.46
C GLY A 160 5.58 2.37 14.12
N LEU A 161 4.33 2.52 13.66
CA LEU A 161 3.70 3.81 13.36
C LEU A 161 2.55 4.09 14.33
N GLU A 162 2.52 5.26 14.92
CA GLU A 162 1.32 5.78 15.56
C GLU A 162 0.35 6.25 14.47
N VAL A 163 -0.73 5.51 14.28
CA VAL A 163 -1.75 5.86 13.28
C VAL A 163 -2.63 6.97 13.83
N LYS A 164 -2.35 8.19 13.42
CA LYS A 164 -3.07 9.41 13.88
C LYS A 164 -4.48 9.47 13.34
N ARG A 165 -4.66 9.00 12.10
CA ARG A 165 -5.96 8.96 11.43
C ARG A 165 -6.02 7.83 10.41
N ILE A 166 -7.17 7.16 10.34
CA ILE A 166 -7.59 6.37 9.18
C ILE A 166 -8.52 7.25 8.35
N VAL A 167 -8.25 7.40 7.04
CA VAL A 167 -9.02 8.24 6.12
C VAL A 167 -9.50 7.40 4.94
N ASN A 168 -10.72 7.64 4.48
CA ASN A 168 -11.24 6.98 3.28
C ASN A 168 -10.49 7.42 2.02
N GLU A 169 -10.13 6.47 1.15
CA GLU A 169 -9.38 6.71 -0.11
C GLU A 169 -10.05 7.79 -0.99
N PRO A 170 -11.36 7.70 -1.30
CA PRO A 170 -12.01 8.74 -2.10
C PRO A 170 -12.09 10.10 -1.39
N THR A 171 -12.16 10.10 -0.06
CA THR A 171 -12.15 11.34 0.72
C THR A 171 -10.78 12.00 0.68
N ALA A 172 -9.70 11.22 0.81
CA ALA A 172 -8.34 11.72 0.63
C ALA A 172 -8.11 12.27 -0.78
N ALA A 173 -8.61 11.57 -1.81
CA ALA A 173 -8.52 12.03 -3.18
C ALA A 173 -9.27 13.35 -3.42
N ALA A 174 -10.47 13.49 -2.84
CA ALA A 174 -11.24 14.72 -2.89
C ALA A 174 -10.51 15.89 -2.22
N LEU A 175 -9.87 15.64 -1.08
CA LEU A 175 -9.09 16.63 -0.36
C LEU A 175 -7.90 17.12 -1.21
N ALA A 176 -7.16 16.19 -1.82
CA ALA A 176 -6.05 16.53 -2.72
C ALA A 176 -6.51 17.33 -3.95
N TYR A 177 -7.66 16.96 -4.53
CA TYR A 177 -8.24 17.66 -5.67
C TYR A 177 -8.76 19.05 -5.34
N GLY A 178 -9.39 19.19 -4.17
CA GLY A 178 -10.14 20.38 -3.77
C GLY A 178 -9.33 21.41 -2.99
N VAL A 179 -8.13 21.08 -2.50
CA VAL A 179 -7.36 21.97 -1.62
C VAL A 179 -7.10 23.36 -2.24
N ASP A 180 -6.81 23.40 -3.53
CA ASP A 180 -6.60 24.65 -4.26
C ASP A 180 -7.91 25.33 -4.75
N LYS A 181 -9.04 24.64 -4.57
CA LYS A 181 -10.38 25.06 -5.01
C LYS A 181 -11.32 25.31 -3.84
N ALA A 182 -10.83 25.33 -2.61
CA ALA A 182 -11.63 25.40 -1.39
C ALA A 182 -12.60 26.60 -1.31
N ASN A 183 -12.36 27.66 -2.09
CA ASN A 183 -13.23 28.84 -2.18
C ASN A 183 -14.42 28.65 -3.16
N LYS A 184 -14.52 27.51 -3.85
CA LYS A 184 -15.63 27.21 -4.77
C LYS A 184 -16.56 26.20 -4.12
N GLU A 185 -17.86 26.44 -4.18
CA GLU A 185 -18.86 25.43 -3.83
C GLU A 185 -18.97 24.42 -4.97
N MET A 186 -18.65 23.16 -4.72
CA MET A 186 -18.67 22.13 -5.75
C MET A 186 -19.17 20.80 -5.17
N LYS A 187 -19.98 20.11 -5.98
CA LYS A 187 -20.35 18.70 -5.74
C LYS A 187 -19.58 17.82 -6.71
N ILE A 188 -18.86 16.85 -6.18
CA ILE A 188 -18.03 15.96 -6.96
C ILE A 188 -18.39 14.50 -6.72
N ALA A 189 -18.19 13.67 -7.72
CA ALA A 189 -18.19 12.22 -7.59
C ALA A 189 -16.75 11.71 -7.68
N VAL A 190 -16.31 10.95 -6.69
CA VAL A 190 -15.01 10.26 -6.71
C VAL A 190 -15.25 8.80 -7.00
N PHE A 191 -14.83 8.36 -8.17
CA PHE A 191 -14.93 6.97 -8.64
C PHE A 191 -13.56 6.32 -8.48
N ASP A 192 -13.42 5.48 -7.47
CA ASP A 192 -12.19 4.79 -7.13
C ASP A 192 -12.28 3.31 -7.48
N LEU A 193 -11.60 2.91 -8.56
CA LEU A 193 -11.46 1.52 -8.95
C LEU A 193 -9.99 1.11 -8.82
N GLY A 194 -9.67 0.58 -7.66
CA GLY A 194 -8.34 0.12 -7.30
C GLY A 194 -8.00 -1.27 -7.83
N GLY A 195 -6.99 -1.90 -7.22
CA GLY A 195 -6.61 -3.28 -7.54
C GLY A 195 -7.55 -4.32 -6.96
N GLY A 196 -8.17 -4.07 -5.81
CA GLY A 196 -8.99 -5.04 -5.10
C GLY A 196 -10.40 -4.58 -4.73
N THR A 197 -10.64 -3.27 -4.73
CA THR A 197 -11.88 -2.65 -4.27
C THR A 197 -12.39 -1.62 -5.26
N PHE A 198 -13.69 -1.40 -5.22
CA PHE A 198 -14.38 -0.33 -5.91
C PHE A 198 -15.16 0.52 -4.90
N ASP A 199 -14.94 1.83 -4.92
CA ASP A 199 -15.68 2.80 -4.12
C ASP A 199 -16.19 3.94 -5.00
N ILE A 200 -17.37 4.43 -4.67
CA ILE A 200 -17.94 5.67 -5.19
C ILE A 200 -18.38 6.55 -4.03
N SER A 201 -17.89 7.77 -3.97
CA SER A 201 -18.27 8.74 -2.96
C SER A 201 -18.76 10.03 -3.60
N ILE A 202 -19.83 10.55 -3.09
CA ILE A 202 -20.40 11.85 -3.48
C ILE A 202 -20.05 12.85 -2.37
N LEU A 203 -19.35 13.90 -2.73
CA LEU A 203 -18.87 14.90 -1.80
C LEU A 203 -19.31 16.30 -2.23
N GLU A 204 -19.45 17.16 -1.23
CA GLU A 204 -19.59 18.59 -1.40
C GLU A 204 -18.42 19.29 -0.70
N PHE A 205 -17.86 20.31 -1.31
CA PHE A 205 -16.89 21.15 -0.64
C PHE A 205 -17.09 22.62 -0.97
N GLY A 206 -16.81 23.48 0.02
CA GLY A 206 -16.93 24.91 -0.06
C GLY A 206 -16.50 25.57 1.24
N GLY A 207 -15.88 26.76 1.18
CA GLY A 207 -15.46 27.49 2.37
C GLY A 207 -14.46 26.74 3.27
N GLY A 208 -13.66 25.82 2.71
CA GLY A 208 -12.72 24.99 3.47
C GLY A 208 -13.34 23.74 4.11
N VAL A 209 -14.64 23.50 3.97
CA VAL A 209 -15.32 22.29 4.47
C VAL A 209 -15.43 21.28 3.34
N PHE A 210 -15.00 20.04 3.60
CA PHE A 210 -15.17 18.87 2.74
C PHE A 210 -16.13 17.91 3.43
N GLU A 211 -17.30 17.72 2.86
CA GLU A 211 -18.35 16.88 3.43
C GLU A 211 -18.67 15.73 2.48
N VAL A 212 -18.60 14.51 2.97
CA VAL A 212 -19.09 13.32 2.27
C VAL A 212 -20.59 13.24 2.46
N LEU A 213 -21.35 13.27 1.37
CA LEU A 213 -22.82 13.16 1.39
C LEU A 213 -23.25 11.69 1.39
N SER A 214 -22.56 10.87 0.64
CA SER A 214 -22.80 9.41 0.59
C SER A 214 -21.59 8.67 0.04
N THR A 215 -21.49 7.40 0.41
CA THR A 215 -20.52 6.47 -0.13
C THR A 215 -21.15 5.10 -0.33
N ASN A 216 -20.71 4.39 -1.35
CA ASN A 216 -21.08 3.00 -1.63
C ASN A 216 -19.93 2.29 -2.35
N GLY A 217 -19.92 0.95 -2.39
CA GLY A 217 -18.82 0.24 -3.04
C GLY A 217 -18.95 -1.28 -3.01
N ASP A 218 -17.88 -1.92 -3.47
CA ASP A 218 -17.68 -3.38 -3.42
C ASP A 218 -16.23 -3.67 -3.03
N THR A 219 -16.03 -4.33 -1.90
CA THR A 219 -14.71 -4.68 -1.38
C THR A 219 -14.03 -5.85 -2.10
N HIS A 220 -14.71 -6.44 -3.11
CA HIS A 220 -14.24 -7.58 -3.89
C HIS A 220 -14.33 -7.34 -5.41
N LEU A 221 -14.37 -6.07 -5.83
CA LEU A 221 -14.36 -5.66 -7.23
C LEU A 221 -13.17 -4.74 -7.49
N GLY A 222 -12.21 -5.17 -8.29
CA GLY A 222 -11.02 -4.37 -8.61
C GLY A 222 -10.18 -4.97 -9.73
N GLY A 223 -9.02 -4.39 -9.97
CA GLY A 223 -8.10 -4.77 -11.06
C GLY A 223 -7.71 -6.24 -11.08
N ASP A 224 -7.58 -6.87 -9.90
CA ASP A 224 -7.29 -8.31 -9.80
C ASP A 224 -8.43 -9.17 -10.40
N ASP A 225 -9.69 -8.70 -10.35
CA ASP A 225 -10.81 -9.40 -10.96
C ASP A 225 -10.79 -9.26 -12.48
N PHE A 226 -10.35 -8.10 -12.99
CA PHE A 226 -10.11 -7.89 -14.42
C PHE A 226 -8.93 -8.74 -14.94
N ASP A 227 -7.88 -8.93 -14.13
CA ASP A 227 -6.81 -9.87 -14.46
C ASP A 227 -7.32 -11.30 -14.48
N GLN A 228 -8.17 -11.68 -13.52
CA GLN A 228 -8.71 -13.03 -13.42
C GLN A 228 -9.50 -13.45 -14.65
N VAL A 229 -10.30 -12.57 -15.26
CA VAL A 229 -11.03 -12.94 -16.50
C VAL A 229 -10.08 -13.21 -17.66
N ILE A 230 -8.92 -12.56 -17.71
CA ILE A 230 -7.89 -12.85 -18.72
C ILE A 230 -7.20 -14.20 -18.40
N ILE A 231 -6.87 -14.45 -17.12
CA ILE A 231 -6.29 -15.71 -16.65
C ILE A 231 -7.21 -16.87 -17.00
N ASP A 232 -8.50 -16.77 -16.66
CA ASP A 232 -9.51 -17.81 -16.92
C ASP A 232 -9.65 -18.08 -18.41
N TRP A 233 -9.65 -17.04 -19.24
CA TRP A 233 -9.67 -17.17 -20.69
C TRP A 233 -8.43 -17.88 -21.21
N LEU A 234 -7.22 -17.46 -20.82
CA LEU A 234 -5.96 -18.08 -21.26
C LEU A 234 -5.85 -19.54 -20.83
N ALA A 235 -6.19 -19.83 -19.57
CA ALA A 235 -6.17 -21.20 -19.04
C ALA A 235 -7.19 -22.10 -19.74
N GLY A 236 -8.40 -21.57 -20.02
CA GLY A 236 -9.45 -22.27 -20.75
C GLY A 236 -9.05 -22.60 -22.19
N GLU A 237 -8.50 -21.62 -22.93
CA GLU A 237 -8.00 -21.83 -24.30
C GLU A 237 -6.88 -22.89 -24.32
N PHE A 238 -5.92 -22.78 -23.41
CA PHE A 238 -4.82 -23.72 -23.33
C PHE A 238 -5.28 -25.14 -22.98
N LYS A 239 -6.24 -25.25 -22.07
CA LYS A 239 -6.84 -26.53 -21.69
C LYS A 239 -7.57 -27.20 -22.86
N VAL A 240 -8.23 -26.41 -23.71
CA VAL A 240 -8.89 -26.93 -24.94
C VAL A 240 -7.85 -27.39 -25.96
N GLU A 241 -6.76 -26.65 -26.13
CA GLU A 241 -5.74 -26.96 -27.15
C GLU A 241 -4.78 -28.09 -26.74
N GLU A 242 -4.36 -28.10 -25.47
CA GLU A 242 -3.29 -28.98 -24.98
C GLU A 242 -3.77 -30.01 -23.94
N GLY A 243 -5.02 -29.92 -23.47
CA GLY A 243 -5.60 -30.82 -22.46
C GLY A 243 -5.07 -30.60 -21.04
N ILE A 244 -4.37 -29.48 -20.77
CA ILE A 244 -3.67 -29.20 -19.51
C ILE A 244 -4.28 -28.00 -18.82
N ASP A 245 -4.52 -28.13 -17.52
CA ASP A 245 -4.99 -27.04 -16.66
C ASP A 245 -3.80 -26.32 -16.01
N LEU A 246 -3.46 -25.16 -16.53
CA LEU A 246 -2.32 -24.35 -16.05
C LEU A 246 -2.54 -23.79 -14.64
N THR A 247 -3.78 -23.73 -14.15
CA THR A 247 -4.08 -23.19 -12.81
C THR A 247 -3.63 -24.10 -11.68
N GLN A 248 -3.34 -25.38 -11.99
CA GLN A 248 -2.87 -26.37 -11.01
C GLN A 248 -1.34 -26.27 -10.75
N ASP A 249 -0.61 -25.53 -11.58
CA ASP A 249 0.81 -25.28 -11.40
C ASP A 249 1.03 -23.86 -10.89
N PRO A 250 1.52 -23.66 -9.65
CA PRO A 250 1.75 -22.33 -9.07
C PRO A 250 2.67 -21.43 -9.89
N MET A 251 3.67 -22.00 -10.59
CA MET A 251 4.57 -21.21 -11.45
C MET A 251 3.86 -20.76 -12.73
N ALA A 252 3.10 -21.64 -13.35
CA ALA A 252 2.29 -21.30 -14.53
C ALA A 252 1.22 -20.27 -14.18
N LEU A 253 0.52 -20.45 -13.05
CA LEU A 253 -0.49 -19.52 -12.56
C LEU A 253 0.11 -18.12 -12.30
N GLN A 254 1.28 -18.04 -11.68
CA GLN A 254 1.95 -16.76 -11.45
C GLN A 254 2.35 -16.08 -12.76
N ARG A 255 2.84 -16.83 -13.74
CA ARG A 255 3.18 -16.30 -15.07
C ARG A 255 1.93 -15.84 -15.84
N LEU A 256 0.82 -16.57 -15.72
CA LEU A 256 -0.48 -16.13 -16.28
C LEU A 256 -0.93 -14.82 -15.64
N LYS A 257 -0.80 -14.68 -14.30
CA LYS A 257 -1.17 -13.46 -13.58
C LYS A 257 -0.37 -12.24 -14.05
N GLU A 258 0.95 -12.37 -14.12
CA GLU A 258 1.81 -11.27 -14.58
C GLU A 258 1.51 -10.87 -16.04
N ALA A 259 1.26 -11.87 -16.89
CA ALA A 259 0.91 -11.62 -18.29
C ALA A 259 -0.47 -10.98 -18.43
N ALA A 260 -1.45 -11.37 -17.61
CA ALA A 260 -2.79 -10.79 -17.59
C ALA A 260 -2.76 -9.33 -17.11
N GLU A 261 -2.06 -9.03 -16.00
CA GLU A 261 -1.88 -7.66 -15.50
C GLU A 261 -1.23 -6.77 -16.58
N LYS A 262 -0.15 -7.26 -17.19
CA LYS A 262 0.54 -6.56 -18.28
C LYS A 262 -0.40 -6.30 -19.46
N ALA A 263 -1.11 -7.32 -19.91
CA ALA A 263 -2.06 -7.20 -21.03
C ALA A 263 -3.18 -6.19 -20.73
N LYS A 264 -3.75 -6.21 -19.51
CA LYS A 264 -4.74 -5.24 -19.06
C LYS A 264 -4.20 -3.80 -19.15
N ILE A 265 -2.98 -3.58 -18.67
CA ILE A 265 -2.33 -2.26 -18.72
C ILE A 265 -2.09 -1.82 -20.17
N GLU A 266 -1.54 -2.68 -21.02
CA GLU A 266 -1.28 -2.38 -22.42
C GLU A 266 -2.56 -2.08 -23.19
N LEU A 267 -3.64 -2.82 -22.94
CA LEU A 267 -4.95 -2.61 -23.59
C LEU A 267 -5.64 -1.30 -23.15
N SER A 268 -5.17 -0.63 -22.12
CA SER A 268 -5.65 0.72 -21.78
C SER A 268 -5.18 1.78 -22.80
N SER A 269 -4.03 1.57 -23.45
CA SER A 269 -3.50 2.47 -24.50
C SER A 269 -3.55 1.87 -25.90
N SER A 270 -3.39 0.53 -26.03
CA SER A 270 -3.36 -0.18 -27.31
C SER A 270 -4.70 -0.88 -27.60
N THR A 271 -5.00 -1.13 -28.88
CA THR A 271 -6.19 -1.89 -29.29
C THR A 271 -5.98 -3.42 -29.26
N THR A 272 -4.72 -3.85 -29.29
CA THR A 272 -4.33 -5.27 -29.23
C THR A 272 -3.04 -5.42 -28.46
N THR A 273 -2.85 -6.59 -27.83
CA THR A 273 -1.59 -7.01 -27.21
C THR A 273 -1.32 -8.48 -27.51
N GLU A 274 -0.04 -8.88 -27.54
CA GLU A 274 0.38 -10.26 -27.66
C GLU A 274 0.83 -10.78 -26.28
N ILE A 275 0.23 -11.90 -25.86
CA ILE A 275 0.59 -12.63 -24.66
C ILE A 275 1.46 -13.82 -25.11
N ASN A 276 2.74 -13.77 -24.79
CA ASN A 276 3.71 -14.80 -25.18
C ASN A 276 4.42 -15.35 -23.93
N LEU A 277 4.10 -16.60 -23.61
CA LEU A 277 4.63 -17.31 -22.44
C LEU A 277 5.34 -18.60 -22.92
N PRO A 278 6.61 -18.48 -23.33
CA PRO A 278 7.39 -19.62 -23.76
C PRO A 278 7.65 -20.55 -22.56
N TYR A 279 7.64 -21.88 -22.81
CA TYR A 279 7.90 -22.89 -21.77
C TYR A 279 6.95 -22.73 -20.56
N ILE A 280 5.66 -22.50 -20.80
CA ILE A 280 4.68 -22.30 -19.71
C ILE A 280 4.53 -23.56 -18.85
N THR A 281 4.63 -24.73 -19.47
CA THR A 281 4.63 -26.05 -18.83
C THR A 281 5.35 -27.08 -19.69
N ALA A 282 5.52 -28.30 -19.18
CA ALA A 282 6.08 -29.42 -19.93
C ALA A 282 5.26 -30.69 -19.70
N VAL A 283 5.03 -31.47 -20.76
CA VAL A 283 4.33 -32.76 -20.71
C VAL A 283 5.21 -33.84 -21.30
N GLY A 284 5.47 -34.89 -20.52
CA GLY A 284 6.35 -35.97 -20.95
C GLY A 284 7.76 -35.49 -21.36
N GLY A 285 8.23 -34.37 -20.77
CA GLY A 285 9.50 -33.74 -21.12
C GLY A 285 9.46 -32.84 -22.36
N VAL A 286 8.31 -32.70 -23.02
CA VAL A 286 8.11 -31.79 -24.17
C VAL A 286 7.60 -30.43 -23.66
N PRO A 287 8.33 -29.34 -23.92
CA PRO A 287 7.91 -28.00 -23.53
C PRO A 287 6.66 -27.56 -24.32
N LYS A 288 5.77 -26.86 -23.63
CA LYS A 288 4.57 -26.24 -24.19
C LYS A 288 4.67 -24.72 -24.05
N HIS A 289 4.15 -24.02 -25.05
CA HIS A 289 4.19 -22.57 -25.14
C HIS A 289 2.75 -22.03 -25.23
N LEU A 290 2.46 -20.90 -24.60
CA LEU A 290 1.21 -20.19 -24.76
C LEU A 290 1.49 -18.88 -25.51
N VAL A 291 0.90 -18.74 -26.70
CA VAL A 291 0.96 -17.51 -27.50
C VAL A 291 -0.46 -17.17 -27.93
N LYS A 292 -0.96 -16.02 -27.48
CA LYS A 292 -2.30 -15.55 -27.79
C LYS A 292 -2.28 -14.04 -28.06
N SER A 293 -3.07 -13.63 -29.03
CA SER A 293 -3.37 -12.22 -29.27
C SER A 293 -4.69 -11.87 -28.57
N LEU A 294 -4.68 -10.82 -27.74
CA LEU A 294 -5.86 -10.32 -27.06
C LEU A 294 -6.16 -8.90 -27.56
N THR A 295 -7.39 -8.72 -28.09
CA THR A 295 -7.86 -7.39 -28.47
C THR A 295 -8.57 -6.70 -27.31
N ARG A 296 -8.56 -5.36 -27.27
CA ARG A 296 -9.33 -4.57 -26.29
C ARG A 296 -10.80 -4.95 -26.31
N ALA A 297 -11.41 -5.10 -27.50
CA ALA A 297 -12.81 -5.49 -27.60
C ALA A 297 -13.11 -6.88 -26.98
N LYS A 298 -12.18 -7.85 -27.13
CA LYS A 298 -12.33 -9.17 -26.49
C LYS A 298 -12.16 -9.05 -24.97
N PHE A 299 -11.19 -8.28 -24.49
CA PHE A 299 -11.03 -8.02 -23.06
C PHE A 299 -12.26 -7.36 -22.45
N GLU A 300 -12.78 -6.29 -23.07
CA GLU A 300 -14.00 -5.60 -22.62
C GLU A 300 -15.22 -6.53 -22.61
N GLN A 301 -15.33 -7.42 -23.60
CA GLN A 301 -16.38 -8.46 -23.62
C GLN A 301 -16.25 -9.42 -22.45
N LEU A 302 -15.04 -9.89 -22.14
CA LEU A 302 -14.78 -10.79 -21.01
C LEU A 302 -15.07 -10.11 -19.66
N ALA A 303 -14.78 -8.82 -19.55
CA ALA A 303 -14.90 -8.03 -18.34
C ALA A 303 -16.26 -7.29 -18.20
N ASP A 304 -17.20 -7.45 -19.14
CA ASP A 304 -18.45 -6.65 -19.17
C ASP A 304 -19.23 -6.74 -17.84
N ASN A 305 -19.35 -7.93 -17.27
CA ASN A 305 -20.05 -8.11 -15.99
C ASN A 305 -19.40 -7.29 -14.86
N LEU A 306 -18.06 -7.18 -14.83
CA LEU A 306 -17.33 -6.41 -13.82
C LEU A 306 -17.52 -4.90 -14.06
N ILE A 307 -17.50 -4.48 -15.32
CA ILE A 307 -17.74 -3.08 -15.69
C ILE A 307 -19.15 -2.66 -15.30
N GLN A 308 -20.18 -3.46 -15.64
CA GLN A 308 -21.57 -3.17 -15.28
C GLN A 308 -21.82 -3.23 -13.77
N ALA A 309 -21.08 -4.06 -13.02
CA ALA A 309 -21.20 -4.14 -11.57
C ALA A 309 -20.86 -2.80 -10.87
N CYS A 310 -19.97 -1.98 -11.45
CA CYS A 310 -19.67 -0.65 -10.93
C CYS A 310 -20.88 0.30 -10.96
N LYS A 311 -21.86 0.07 -11.83
CA LYS A 311 -23.00 0.96 -12.01
C LYS A 311 -23.95 0.96 -10.82
N ILE A 312 -24.16 -0.19 -10.18
CA ILE A 312 -25.12 -0.34 -9.08
C ILE A 312 -24.71 0.51 -7.87
N PRO A 313 -23.45 0.46 -7.35
CA PRO A 313 -23.02 1.35 -6.29
C PRO A 313 -23.11 2.84 -6.67
N CYS A 314 -22.80 3.21 -7.94
CA CYS A 314 -22.96 4.58 -8.40
C CYS A 314 -24.42 5.06 -8.30
N GLN A 315 -25.38 4.26 -8.74
CA GLN A 315 -26.81 4.58 -8.62
C GLN A 315 -27.22 4.75 -7.16
N LYS A 316 -26.75 3.85 -6.30
CA LYS A 316 -27.09 3.88 -4.87
C LYS A 316 -26.50 5.11 -4.18
N ALA A 317 -25.23 5.43 -4.43
CA ALA A 317 -24.60 6.62 -3.86
C ALA A 317 -25.32 7.91 -4.29
N MET A 318 -25.66 8.05 -5.57
CA MET A 318 -26.44 9.22 -6.05
C MET A 318 -27.82 9.31 -5.40
N GLN A 319 -28.51 8.18 -5.24
CA GLN A 319 -29.81 8.11 -4.57
C GLN A 319 -29.70 8.52 -3.09
N ASP A 320 -28.70 7.99 -2.38
CA ASP A 320 -28.49 8.26 -0.95
C ASP A 320 -28.07 9.72 -0.70
N ALA A 321 -27.33 10.34 -1.64
CA ALA A 321 -27.01 11.77 -1.61
C ALA A 321 -28.22 12.66 -1.97
N GLY A 322 -29.32 12.10 -2.49
CA GLY A 322 -30.48 12.87 -2.94
C GLY A 322 -30.19 13.76 -4.15
N LEU A 323 -29.20 13.42 -4.97
CA LEU A 323 -28.72 14.22 -6.10
C LEU A 323 -29.04 13.55 -7.44
N SER A 324 -29.18 14.40 -8.46
CA SER A 324 -29.20 13.99 -9.87
C SER A 324 -27.82 14.13 -10.50
N ASN A 325 -27.60 13.45 -11.64
CA ASN A 325 -26.31 13.55 -12.35
C ASN A 325 -25.96 14.99 -12.80
N SER A 326 -26.98 15.83 -12.99
CA SER A 326 -26.78 17.27 -13.33
C SER A 326 -26.21 18.09 -12.16
N ASP A 327 -26.41 17.65 -10.92
CA ASP A 327 -25.93 18.35 -9.73
C ASP A 327 -24.43 18.12 -9.48
N ILE A 328 -23.87 17.06 -10.05
CA ILE A 328 -22.42 16.78 -9.97
C ILE A 328 -21.66 17.76 -10.87
N ASN A 329 -20.73 18.52 -10.31
CA ASN A 329 -19.91 19.44 -11.05
C ASN A 329 -18.78 18.72 -11.79
N GLU A 330 -18.08 17.80 -11.11
CA GLU A 330 -16.97 17.04 -11.69
C GLU A 330 -16.94 15.61 -11.18
N VAL A 331 -16.36 14.72 -12.01
CA VAL A 331 -16.11 13.31 -11.67
C VAL A 331 -14.62 13.08 -11.66
N ILE A 332 -14.09 12.54 -10.56
CA ILE A 332 -12.67 12.27 -10.37
C ILE A 332 -12.45 10.77 -10.43
N LEU A 333 -11.49 10.34 -11.24
CA LEU A 333 -11.06 8.95 -11.33
C LEU A 333 -9.86 8.70 -10.43
N VAL A 334 -9.96 7.66 -9.61
CA VAL A 334 -8.95 7.20 -8.68
C VAL A 334 -8.72 5.70 -8.90
N GLY A 335 -7.54 5.21 -8.52
CA GLY A 335 -7.15 3.82 -8.70
C GLY A 335 -6.73 3.48 -10.13
N GLY A 336 -5.72 2.61 -10.26
CA GLY A 336 -5.12 2.28 -11.56
C GLY A 336 -6.10 1.64 -12.56
N SER A 337 -7.11 0.91 -12.09
CA SER A 337 -8.10 0.24 -12.95
C SER A 337 -9.13 1.20 -13.55
N SER A 338 -9.26 2.42 -13.03
CA SER A 338 -10.06 3.47 -13.64
C SER A 338 -9.51 3.95 -15.00
N ARG A 339 -8.28 3.55 -15.35
CA ARG A 339 -7.67 3.82 -16.66
C ARG A 339 -8.24 2.95 -17.80
N ILE A 340 -8.99 1.88 -17.49
CA ILE A 340 -9.60 0.99 -18.48
C ILE A 340 -10.61 1.80 -19.31
N PRO A 341 -10.48 1.84 -20.67
CA PRO A 341 -11.33 2.70 -21.52
C PRO A 341 -12.83 2.47 -21.37
N ALA A 342 -13.25 1.19 -21.25
CA ALA A 342 -14.66 0.86 -21.04
C ALA A 342 -15.19 1.34 -19.68
N VAL A 343 -14.35 1.40 -18.64
CA VAL A 343 -14.70 1.97 -17.33
C VAL A 343 -14.87 3.48 -17.47
N GLN A 344 -13.93 4.18 -18.12
CA GLN A 344 -14.03 5.63 -18.36
C GLN A 344 -15.30 5.97 -19.15
N LYS A 345 -15.61 5.16 -20.17
CA LYS A 345 -16.84 5.31 -20.95
C LYS A 345 -18.09 5.11 -20.08
N LEU A 346 -18.12 4.06 -19.25
CA LEU A 346 -19.24 3.83 -18.33
C LEU A 346 -19.47 5.04 -17.43
N VAL A 347 -18.39 5.60 -16.87
CA VAL A 347 -18.46 6.77 -15.97
C VAL A 347 -18.96 8.00 -16.73
N ALA A 348 -18.43 8.27 -17.93
CA ALA A 348 -18.87 9.38 -18.76
C ALA A 348 -20.36 9.25 -19.16
N ASP A 349 -20.77 8.07 -19.57
CA ASP A 349 -22.16 7.78 -19.96
C ASP A 349 -23.11 7.90 -18.74
N PHE A 350 -22.68 7.43 -17.56
CA PHE A 350 -23.50 7.45 -16.34
C PHE A 350 -23.71 8.88 -15.81
N PHE A 351 -22.62 9.66 -15.66
CA PHE A 351 -22.70 11.02 -15.12
C PHE A 351 -23.03 12.08 -16.18
N GLY A 352 -23.01 11.72 -17.48
CA GLY A 352 -23.20 12.65 -18.58
C GLY A 352 -22.06 13.69 -18.73
N LYS A 353 -20.87 13.37 -18.23
CA LYS A 353 -19.69 14.24 -18.19
C LYS A 353 -18.41 13.42 -18.34
N GLU A 354 -17.44 14.00 -19.06
CA GLU A 354 -16.09 13.43 -19.10
C GLU A 354 -15.43 13.53 -17.72
N PRO A 355 -14.80 12.46 -17.23
CA PRO A 355 -14.06 12.51 -15.99
C PRO A 355 -12.89 13.51 -16.04
N SER A 356 -12.62 14.16 -14.91
CA SER A 356 -11.50 15.10 -14.77
C SER A 356 -10.16 14.34 -14.91
N LYS A 357 -9.24 14.95 -15.69
CA LYS A 357 -7.87 14.45 -15.86
C LYS A 357 -6.85 15.21 -15.01
N GLY A 358 -7.32 15.98 -14.03
CA GLY A 358 -6.50 16.91 -13.25
C GLY A 358 -5.65 16.28 -12.14
N VAL A 359 -5.78 14.97 -11.89
CA VAL A 359 -5.04 14.25 -10.83
C VAL A 359 -4.42 12.97 -11.37
N ASN A 360 -3.31 12.56 -10.76
CA ASN A 360 -2.74 11.23 -10.99
C ASN A 360 -3.49 10.22 -10.12
N PRO A 361 -4.25 9.27 -10.69
CA PRO A 361 -5.06 8.32 -9.92
C PRO A 361 -4.25 7.36 -9.04
N ASP A 362 -2.94 7.24 -9.26
CA ASP A 362 -2.04 6.36 -8.48
C ASP A 362 -1.40 7.07 -7.27
N GLU A 363 -1.51 8.41 -7.18
CA GLU A 363 -0.82 9.23 -6.17
C GLU A 363 -1.76 10.10 -5.35
N VAL A 364 -2.91 10.45 -5.91
CA VAL A 364 -3.84 11.45 -5.34
C VAL A 364 -4.30 11.09 -3.93
N VAL A 365 -4.44 9.81 -3.63
CA VAL A 365 -4.85 9.30 -2.30
C VAL A 365 -3.76 9.56 -1.25
N ALA A 366 -2.50 9.23 -1.55
CA ALA A 366 -1.37 9.50 -0.65
C ALA A 366 -1.18 11.01 -0.43
N ILE A 367 -1.35 11.81 -1.47
CA ILE A 367 -1.33 13.28 -1.40
C ILE A 367 -2.38 13.77 -0.40
N GLY A 368 -3.64 13.32 -0.52
CA GLY A 368 -4.72 13.69 0.39
C GLY A 368 -4.45 13.24 1.83
N ALA A 369 -3.87 12.06 2.02
CA ALA A 369 -3.48 11.57 3.35
C ALA A 369 -2.41 12.48 3.99
N SER A 370 -1.42 12.98 3.23
CA SER A 370 -0.41 13.89 3.77
C SER A 370 -0.98 15.29 4.08
N ILE A 371 -1.95 15.78 3.29
CA ILE A 371 -2.69 17.01 3.59
C ILE A 371 -3.46 16.84 4.91
N GLN A 372 -4.12 15.68 5.12
CA GLN A 372 -4.78 15.38 6.40
C GLN A 372 -3.76 15.34 7.56
N GLY A 373 -2.55 14.83 7.33
CA GLY A 373 -1.45 14.92 8.30
C GLY A 373 -1.12 16.37 8.66
N ALA A 374 -1.04 17.26 7.67
CA ALA A 374 -0.80 18.69 7.86
C ALA A 374 -1.94 19.39 8.63
N VAL A 375 -3.19 18.97 8.43
CA VAL A 375 -4.32 19.45 9.23
C VAL A 375 -4.18 19.05 10.71
N LEU A 376 -3.75 17.81 10.97
CA LEU A 376 -3.56 17.30 12.33
C LEU A 376 -2.39 17.96 13.06
N THR A 377 -1.34 18.40 12.38
CA THR A 377 -0.22 19.15 12.95
C THR A 377 -0.51 20.65 13.09
N GLY A 378 -1.56 21.14 12.46
CA GLY A 378 -1.91 22.57 12.41
C GLY A 378 -1.15 23.36 11.34
N ASP A 379 -0.39 22.69 10.46
CA ASP A 379 0.27 23.31 9.30
C ASP A 379 -0.74 23.79 8.26
N LYS A 380 -1.95 23.18 8.25
CA LYS A 380 -3.16 23.60 7.53
C LYS A 380 -4.31 23.71 8.51
N SER A 381 -4.85 24.90 8.74
CA SER A 381 -5.91 25.16 9.72
C SER A 381 -7.26 25.52 9.10
N ASP A 382 -7.30 25.69 7.79
CA ASP A 382 -8.45 26.18 7.02
C ASP A 382 -9.28 25.05 6.38
N ILE A 383 -9.03 23.79 6.77
CA ILE A 383 -9.68 22.62 6.21
C ILE A 383 -10.38 21.83 7.30
N VAL A 384 -11.64 21.50 7.07
CA VAL A 384 -12.46 20.59 7.89
C VAL A 384 -12.95 19.44 7.02
N LEU A 385 -12.72 18.22 7.49
CA LEU A 385 -13.14 17.00 6.81
C LEU A 385 -14.26 16.33 7.61
N LEU A 386 -15.43 16.14 7.00
CA LEU A 386 -16.58 15.42 7.53
C LEU A 386 -16.80 14.17 6.67
N ASP A 387 -16.51 13.01 7.24
CA ASP A 387 -16.67 11.71 6.60
C ASP A 387 -17.95 11.01 7.08
N VAL A 388 -18.31 9.87 6.50
CA VAL A 388 -19.52 9.12 6.83
C VAL A 388 -19.23 7.64 7.08
N THR A 389 -20.11 6.97 7.86
CA THR A 389 -20.08 5.51 7.97
C THR A 389 -20.75 4.88 6.74
N PRO A 390 -20.11 3.88 6.07
CA PRO A 390 -20.64 3.33 4.82
C PRO A 390 -21.84 2.43 5.01
N LEU A 391 -22.00 1.82 6.20
CA LEU A 391 -23.01 0.82 6.50
C LEU A 391 -23.74 1.17 7.80
N SER A 392 -25.03 0.79 7.87
CA SER A 392 -25.80 0.90 9.10
C SER A 392 -25.26 -0.01 10.20
N MET A 393 -25.31 0.49 11.43
CA MET A 393 -24.90 -0.22 12.64
C MET A 393 -26.10 -0.41 13.56
N GLY A 394 -26.22 -1.58 14.18
CA GLY A 394 -27.32 -1.90 15.06
C GLY A 394 -27.08 -3.13 15.91
N ILE A 395 -28.12 -3.58 16.59
CA ILE A 395 -28.11 -4.80 17.40
C ILE A 395 -29.19 -5.78 16.96
N GLU A 396 -28.96 -7.05 17.27
CA GLU A 396 -29.99 -8.07 17.18
C GLU A 396 -31.01 -7.87 18.28
N THR A 397 -32.29 -7.85 17.90
CA THR A 397 -33.44 -7.79 18.81
C THR A 397 -34.32 -9.01 18.67
N MET A 398 -35.40 -9.07 19.48
CA MET A 398 -36.32 -10.20 19.54
C MET A 398 -36.83 -10.58 18.13
N GLY A 399 -36.74 -11.90 17.83
CA GLY A 399 -37.13 -12.44 16.51
C GLY A 399 -35.98 -12.46 15.49
N GLY A 400 -34.73 -12.20 15.89
CA GLY A 400 -33.58 -12.21 14.98
C GLY A 400 -33.55 -11.03 14.01
N VAL A 401 -34.18 -9.91 14.40
CA VAL A 401 -34.25 -8.69 13.58
C VAL A 401 -33.10 -7.77 13.94
N MET A 402 -32.51 -7.12 12.95
CA MET A 402 -31.56 -6.03 13.17
C MET A 402 -32.28 -4.72 13.42
N THR A 403 -32.12 -4.17 14.62
CA THR A 403 -32.56 -2.80 14.95
C THR A 403 -31.38 -1.86 14.78
N ARG A 404 -31.50 -0.91 13.84
CA ARG A 404 -30.45 0.05 13.51
C ARG A 404 -30.46 1.18 14.54
N LEU A 405 -29.25 1.56 15.00
CA LEU A 405 -29.03 2.74 15.84
C LEU A 405 -28.38 3.87 15.03
N ILE A 406 -27.44 3.51 14.15
CA ILE A 406 -26.78 4.46 13.25
C ILE A 406 -27.06 3.99 11.83
N GLU A 407 -27.65 4.87 11.03
CA GLU A 407 -27.94 4.61 9.61
C GLU A 407 -26.66 4.77 8.75
N ALA A 408 -26.62 4.07 7.61
CA ALA A 408 -25.59 4.29 6.60
C ALA A 408 -25.53 5.77 6.18
N ASN A 409 -24.35 6.22 5.80
CA ASN A 409 -24.07 7.61 5.42
C ASN A 409 -24.31 8.64 6.54
N SER A 410 -24.30 8.20 7.82
CA SER A 410 -24.27 9.14 8.96
C SER A 410 -22.87 9.73 9.09
N THR A 411 -22.81 11.07 9.25
CA THR A 411 -21.54 11.80 9.45
C THR A 411 -20.82 11.33 10.70
N ILE A 412 -19.52 11.13 10.62
CA ILE A 412 -18.63 10.72 11.72
C ILE A 412 -17.65 11.85 12.09
N PRO A 413 -17.27 11.99 13.39
CA PRO A 413 -17.67 11.13 14.52
C PRO A 413 -19.12 11.31 14.92
N CYS A 414 -19.76 10.22 15.39
CA CYS A 414 -21.15 10.30 15.86
C CYS A 414 -21.42 9.36 17.04
N LYS A 415 -22.39 9.74 17.86
CA LYS A 415 -22.82 8.99 19.02
C LYS A 415 -24.34 8.88 19.07
N LYS A 416 -24.87 7.66 19.22
CA LYS A 416 -26.31 7.39 19.34
C LYS A 416 -26.57 6.42 20.49
N SER A 417 -27.65 6.68 21.23
CA SER A 417 -28.08 5.84 22.34
C SER A 417 -29.55 5.53 22.22
N GLU A 418 -29.92 4.27 22.44
CA GLU A 418 -31.33 3.82 22.51
C GLU A 418 -31.54 2.92 23.72
N VAL A 419 -32.78 2.92 24.23
CA VAL A 419 -33.16 2.11 25.40
C VAL A 419 -33.93 0.88 24.95
N PHE A 420 -33.35 -0.27 25.30
CA PHE A 420 -33.91 -1.61 25.09
C PHE A 420 -34.39 -2.20 26.42
N SER A 421 -35.00 -3.38 26.36
CA SER A 421 -35.47 -4.08 27.54
C SER A 421 -35.27 -5.59 27.42
N THR A 422 -35.55 -6.31 28.52
CA THR A 422 -35.48 -7.77 28.57
C THR A 422 -36.63 -8.43 27.80
N ALA A 423 -36.35 -9.57 27.15
CA ALA A 423 -37.30 -10.35 26.36
C ALA A 423 -38.07 -11.39 27.20
N ALA A 424 -37.60 -11.73 28.43
CA ALA A 424 -38.20 -12.70 29.32
C ALA A 424 -38.33 -12.16 30.74
N ASP A 425 -39.26 -12.74 31.49
CA ASP A 425 -39.46 -12.41 32.93
C ASP A 425 -38.24 -12.91 33.74
N ASN A 426 -37.84 -12.13 34.74
CA ASN A 426 -36.71 -12.39 35.62
C ASN A 426 -35.36 -12.62 34.92
N GLN A 427 -35.19 -12.06 33.75
CA GLN A 427 -33.94 -12.11 33.02
C GLN A 427 -32.89 -11.22 33.69
N THR A 428 -31.77 -11.82 34.14
CA THR A 428 -30.70 -11.16 34.90
C THR A 428 -29.48 -10.79 34.05
N ALA A 429 -29.50 -11.17 32.76
CA ALA A 429 -28.45 -10.86 31.79
C ALA A 429 -29.06 -10.65 30.39
N VAL A 430 -28.44 -9.82 29.60
CA VAL A 430 -28.74 -9.65 28.17
C VAL A 430 -27.49 -9.77 27.36
N THR A 431 -27.59 -10.42 26.21
CA THR A 431 -26.52 -10.48 25.22
C THR A 431 -26.74 -9.37 24.20
N ILE A 432 -25.74 -8.53 24.03
CA ILE A 432 -25.73 -7.50 23.00
C ILE A 432 -24.95 -8.05 21.80
N HIS A 433 -25.65 -8.35 20.72
CA HIS A 433 -25.06 -8.80 19.45
C HIS A 433 -25.03 -7.62 18.49
N VAL A 434 -23.82 -7.11 18.20
CA VAL A 434 -23.58 -5.93 17.37
C VAL A 434 -23.46 -6.35 15.93
N LEU A 435 -24.18 -5.66 15.05
CA LEU A 435 -24.32 -6.00 13.63
C LEU A 435 -24.00 -4.79 12.76
N GLN A 436 -23.44 -5.06 11.57
CA GLN A 436 -23.21 -4.08 10.52
C GLN A 436 -23.83 -4.57 9.21
N GLY A 437 -24.61 -3.73 8.52
CA GLY A 437 -25.21 -4.03 7.23
C GLY A 437 -26.62 -3.48 7.05
N GLU A 438 -27.21 -3.76 5.89
CA GLU A 438 -28.48 -3.18 5.45
C GLU A 438 -29.65 -4.16 5.47
N ARG A 439 -29.43 -5.43 5.85
CA ARG A 439 -30.45 -6.45 5.81
C ARG A 439 -31.36 -6.40 7.06
N PRO A 440 -32.67 -6.68 6.93
CA PRO A 440 -33.57 -6.67 8.08
C PRO A 440 -33.29 -7.76 9.13
N MET A 441 -32.78 -8.91 8.71
CA MET A 441 -32.52 -10.04 9.60
C MET A 441 -31.08 -10.06 10.08
N ALA A 442 -30.87 -10.27 11.37
CA ALA A 442 -29.55 -10.30 12.01
C ALA A 442 -28.57 -11.27 11.34
N SER A 443 -29.05 -12.50 11.00
CA SER A 443 -28.25 -13.55 10.35
C SER A 443 -27.75 -13.20 8.95
N GLN A 444 -28.28 -12.14 8.34
CA GLN A 444 -27.93 -11.69 7.00
C GLN A 444 -26.95 -10.50 7.01
N ASN A 445 -26.59 -10.01 8.21
CA ASN A 445 -25.65 -8.92 8.40
C ASN A 445 -24.32 -9.42 8.97
N LYS A 446 -23.28 -8.61 8.85
CA LYS A 446 -21.97 -8.93 9.42
C LYS A 446 -22.03 -8.80 10.93
N SER A 447 -21.68 -9.86 11.67
CA SER A 447 -21.48 -9.79 13.12
C SER A 447 -20.18 -9.04 13.39
N VAL A 448 -20.26 -7.96 14.15
CA VAL A 448 -19.12 -7.13 14.53
C VAL A 448 -18.57 -7.55 15.88
N GLY A 449 -19.45 -7.99 16.78
CA GLY A 449 -19.06 -8.48 18.09
C GLY A 449 -20.27 -8.83 18.97
N GLN A 450 -19.99 -9.47 20.08
CA GLN A 450 -21.01 -9.89 21.04
C GLN A 450 -20.49 -9.79 22.46
N PHE A 451 -21.29 -9.27 23.39
CA PHE A 451 -20.96 -9.21 24.81
C PHE A 451 -22.20 -9.31 25.70
N ASN A 452 -22.00 -9.66 26.96
CA ASN A 452 -23.08 -9.81 27.93
C ASN A 452 -23.08 -8.67 28.94
N LEU A 453 -24.25 -8.15 29.22
CA LEU A 453 -24.51 -7.28 30.37
C LEU A 453 -25.20 -8.11 31.44
N ASP A 454 -24.50 -8.40 32.55
CA ASP A 454 -24.96 -9.22 33.65
C ASP A 454 -25.40 -8.37 34.85
N GLY A 455 -26.20 -9.00 35.73
CA GLY A 455 -26.59 -8.43 37.02
C GLY A 455 -27.70 -7.37 36.90
N ILE A 456 -28.56 -7.56 35.93
CA ILE A 456 -29.86 -6.85 35.79
C ILE A 456 -30.75 -7.35 36.92
N ALA A 457 -31.44 -6.44 37.62
CA ALA A 457 -32.38 -6.80 38.65
C ALA A 457 -33.57 -7.63 38.11
N PRO A 458 -33.92 -8.78 38.70
CA PRO A 458 -35.07 -9.57 38.25
C PRO A 458 -36.36 -8.74 38.24
N ALA A 459 -37.00 -8.67 37.06
CA ALA A 459 -38.24 -7.95 36.88
C ALA A 459 -39.06 -8.58 35.74
N ARG A 460 -40.27 -8.16 35.53
CA ARG A 460 -41.07 -8.57 34.36
C ARG A 460 -40.41 -8.11 33.08
N ARG A 461 -40.56 -8.89 32.00
CA ARG A 461 -40.10 -8.50 30.68
C ARG A 461 -40.57 -7.10 30.32
N GLY A 462 -39.74 -6.31 29.67
CA GLY A 462 -40.05 -4.94 29.26
C GLY A 462 -39.90 -3.88 30.34
N VAL A 463 -39.61 -4.28 31.62
CA VAL A 463 -39.42 -3.33 32.74
C VAL A 463 -37.97 -2.83 32.84
N PRO A 464 -36.95 -3.67 32.79
CA PRO A 464 -35.56 -3.19 32.80
C PRO A 464 -35.28 -2.24 31.65
N GLN A 465 -34.51 -1.18 31.91
CA GLN A 465 -34.12 -0.19 30.93
C GLN A 465 -32.61 -0.34 30.66
N ILE A 466 -32.26 -0.88 29.50
CA ILE A 466 -30.90 -1.10 29.07
C ILE A 466 -30.56 -0.12 27.97
N GLU A 467 -29.77 0.89 28.31
CA GLU A 467 -29.29 1.89 27.36
C GLU A 467 -28.09 1.34 26.58
N VAL A 468 -28.25 1.17 25.29
CA VAL A 468 -27.17 0.76 24.38
C VAL A 468 -26.69 2.00 23.62
N THR A 469 -25.40 2.27 23.71
CA THR A 469 -24.76 3.43 23.10
C THR A 469 -23.75 2.96 22.06
N PHE A 470 -23.86 3.50 20.86
CA PHE A 470 -22.93 3.37 19.76
C PHE A 470 -22.14 4.66 19.62
N ASP A 471 -20.83 4.59 19.62
CA ASP A 471 -19.91 5.72 19.53
C ASP A 471 -18.88 5.42 18.44
N ILE A 472 -19.02 6.07 17.27
CA ILE A 472 -18.11 5.94 16.14
C ILE A 472 -17.14 7.12 16.18
N ASP A 473 -15.85 6.82 16.24
CA ASP A 473 -14.80 7.84 16.25
C ASP A 473 -14.54 8.41 14.84
N ALA A 474 -13.64 9.39 14.79
CA ALA A 474 -13.26 10.01 13.53
C ALA A 474 -12.56 9.07 12.53
N ASN A 475 -12.08 7.89 12.96
CA ASN A 475 -11.49 6.85 12.12
C ASN A 475 -12.54 5.87 11.57
N GLY A 476 -13.80 6.04 11.96
CA GLY A 476 -14.88 5.11 11.65
C GLY A 476 -14.87 3.85 12.52
N ILE A 477 -14.17 3.85 13.65
CA ILE A 477 -14.08 2.72 14.58
C ILE A 477 -15.18 2.81 15.62
N LEU A 478 -15.93 1.72 15.78
CA LEU A 478 -17.09 1.61 16.64
C LEU A 478 -16.74 1.15 18.06
N ASN A 479 -17.24 1.86 19.05
CA ASN A 479 -17.31 1.44 20.44
C ASN A 479 -18.77 1.28 20.83
N VAL A 480 -19.11 0.16 21.49
CA VAL A 480 -20.47 -0.10 21.96
C VAL A 480 -20.46 -0.30 23.46
N SER A 481 -21.35 0.39 24.17
CA SER A 481 -21.61 0.15 25.58
C SER A 481 -23.07 -0.17 25.84
N ALA A 482 -23.32 -0.97 26.87
CA ALA A 482 -24.65 -1.26 27.38
C ALA A 482 -24.70 -1.02 28.89
N LYS A 483 -25.72 -0.26 29.34
CA LYS A 483 -25.89 0.14 30.74
C LYS A 483 -27.30 -0.14 31.24
N ASP A 484 -27.41 -0.86 32.32
CA ASP A 484 -28.68 -0.96 33.06
C ASP A 484 -28.90 0.31 33.88
N LYS A 485 -29.96 1.06 33.54
CA LYS A 485 -30.28 2.35 34.18
C LYS A 485 -30.69 2.19 35.65
N ALA A 486 -31.19 1.02 36.03
CA ALA A 486 -31.65 0.79 37.39
C ALA A 486 -30.50 0.44 38.35
N THR A 487 -29.58 -0.42 37.93
CA THR A 487 -28.43 -0.87 38.76
C THR A 487 -27.17 -0.03 38.54
N GLY A 488 -27.12 0.73 37.43
CA GLY A 488 -25.94 1.47 37.02
C GLY A 488 -24.81 0.59 36.48
N LYS A 489 -25.01 -0.73 36.37
CA LYS A 489 -24.05 -1.64 35.78
C LYS A 489 -23.88 -1.37 34.31
N GLU A 490 -22.63 -1.34 33.86
CA GLU A 490 -22.25 -1.03 32.49
C GLU A 490 -21.23 -2.05 32.00
N GLN A 491 -21.35 -2.45 30.76
CA GLN A 491 -20.37 -3.20 30.00
C GLN A 491 -20.14 -2.51 28.68
N HIS A 492 -18.92 -2.60 28.20
CA HIS A 492 -18.54 -2.04 26.91
C HIS A 492 -17.70 -3.05 26.12
N ILE A 493 -17.82 -2.99 24.83
CA ILE A 493 -16.92 -3.65 23.90
C ILE A 493 -16.34 -2.57 22.99
N THR A 494 -15.03 -2.48 22.97
CA THR A 494 -14.36 -1.88 21.82
C THR A 494 -14.28 -2.98 20.79
N ILE A 495 -14.77 -2.74 19.61
CA ILE A 495 -14.70 -3.73 18.55
C ILE A 495 -13.22 -3.94 18.25
N THR A 496 -12.64 -4.95 18.85
CA THR A 496 -11.38 -5.51 18.36
C THR A 496 -11.75 -6.29 17.12
N ALA A 497 -11.06 -6.04 16.02
CA ALA A 497 -11.30 -6.75 14.77
C ALA A 497 -11.47 -8.25 15.05
N SER A 498 -12.30 -8.94 14.27
CA SER A 498 -12.39 -10.41 14.30
C SER A 498 -11.03 -11.10 14.08
N SER A 499 -9.98 -10.33 13.79
CA SER A 499 -8.57 -10.71 13.77
C SER A 499 -8.09 -11.34 15.08
N GLY A 500 -8.76 -11.05 16.20
CA GLY A 500 -8.46 -11.65 17.50
C GLY A 500 -7.07 -11.35 18.05
N LEU A 501 -6.39 -10.31 17.55
CA LEU A 501 -5.09 -9.92 18.07
C LEU A 501 -5.27 -9.22 19.42
N SER A 502 -4.65 -9.77 20.46
CA SER A 502 -4.54 -9.12 21.76
C SER A 502 -3.49 -8.00 21.72
N LYS A 503 -3.52 -7.09 22.70
CA LYS A 503 -2.49 -6.06 22.81
C LYS A 503 -1.10 -6.65 22.96
N GLU A 504 -0.99 -7.76 23.70
CA GLU A 504 0.24 -8.51 23.92
C GLU A 504 0.75 -9.12 22.61
N GLU A 505 -0.14 -9.61 21.75
CA GLU A 505 0.24 -10.12 20.43
C GLU A 505 0.71 -9.01 19.50
N ILE A 506 0.04 -7.86 19.49
CA ILE A 506 0.47 -6.69 18.70
C ILE A 506 1.86 -6.22 19.15
N GLU A 507 2.10 -6.10 20.47
CA GLU A 507 3.42 -5.73 21.01
C GLU A 507 4.51 -6.76 20.67
N ARG A 508 4.18 -8.06 20.73
CA ARG A 508 5.11 -9.11 20.29
C ARG A 508 5.43 -8.99 18.80
N MET A 509 4.41 -8.84 17.94
CA MET A 509 4.58 -8.68 16.50
C MET A 509 5.38 -7.41 16.17
N LYS A 510 5.17 -6.33 16.90
CA LYS A 510 5.95 -5.10 16.79
C LYS A 510 7.43 -5.34 17.13
N ALA A 511 7.71 -5.98 18.26
CA ALA A 511 9.07 -6.32 18.66
C ALA A 511 9.78 -7.23 17.65
N GLU A 512 9.06 -8.24 17.12
CA GLU A 512 9.57 -9.11 16.07
C GLU A 512 9.82 -8.35 14.76
N ALA A 513 8.96 -7.39 14.42
CA ALA A 513 9.09 -6.54 13.23
C ALA A 513 10.31 -5.61 13.34
N GLU A 514 10.54 -5.02 14.52
CA GLU A 514 11.72 -4.20 14.83
C GLU A 514 13.02 -5.02 14.78
N ALA A 515 13.03 -6.22 15.36
CA ALA A 515 14.19 -7.12 15.33
C ALA A 515 14.57 -7.54 13.90
N ASN A 516 13.58 -7.79 13.04
CA ASN A 516 13.82 -8.10 11.63
C ASN A 516 14.36 -6.87 10.86
N ALA A 517 13.82 -5.67 11.13
CA ALA A 517 14.29 -4.42 10.49
C ALA A 517 15.78 -4.16 10.83
N GLU A 518 16.21 -4.47 12.06
CA GLU A 518 17.61 -4.36 12.46
C GLU A 518 18.51 -5.40 11.77
N SER A 519 18.02 -6.62 11.58
CA SER A 519 18.70 -7.67 10.81
C SER A 519 18.84 -7.27 9.34
N ASP A 520 17.76 -6.80 8.72
CA ASP A 520 17.74 -6.36 7.33
C ASP A 520 18.68 -5.16 7.10
N LYS A 521 18.77 -4.25 8.07
CA LYS A 521 19.73 -3.13 8.05
C LYS A 521 21.18 -3.62 8.03
N LYS A 522 21.52 -4.58 8.89
CA LYS A 522 22.87 -5.17 8.96
C LYS A 522 23.22 -5.91 7.65
N GLU A 523 22.29 -6.64 7.07
CA GLU A 523 22.51 -7.34 5.80
C GLU A 523 22.69 -6.34 4.64
N ARG A 524 21.91 -5.26 4.61
CA ARG A 524 22.09 -4.18 3.62
C ARG A 524 23.45 -3.50 3.77
N GLU A 525 23.86 -3.15 4.97
CA GLU A 525 25.19 -2.59 5.22
C GLU A 525 26.31 -3.52 4.73
N LYS A 526 26.12 -4.84 4.88
CA LYS A 526 27.03 -5.85 4.35
C LYS A 526 27.08 -5.82 2.83
N VAL A 527 25.92 -5.82 2.15
CA VAL A 527 25.83 -5.76 0.67
C VAL A 527 26.43 -4.46 0.14
N ASP A 528 26.13 -3.31 0.77
CA ASP A 528 26.67 -2.01 0.36
C ASP A 528 28.21 -1.99 0.47
N LYS A 529 28.79 -2.54 1.54
CA LYS A 529 30.24 -2.68 1.69
C LYS A 529 30.87 -3.61 0.66
N LEU A 530 30.25 -4.73 0.35
CA LEU A 530 30.68 -5.62 -0.70
C LEU A 530 30.70 -4.92 -2.06
N ASN A 531 29.63 -4.20 -2.39
CA ASN A 531 29.53 -3.43 -3.64
C ASN A 531 30.59 -2.31 -3.72
N GLN A 532 30.87 -1.61 -2.61
CA GLN A 532 31.92 -0.59 -2.54
C GLN A 532 33.31 -1.21 -2.77
N ALA A 533 33.58 -2.36 -2.14
CA ALA A 533 34.83 -3.09 -2.34
C ALA A 533 35.02 -3.53 -3.79
N ASP A 534 33.96 -4.07 -4.41
CA ASP A 534 34.00 -4.51 -5.81
C ASP A 534 34.23 -3.35 -6.77
N SER A 535 33.54 -2.22 -6.55
CA SER A 535 33.74 -0.98 -7.32
C SER A 535 35.16 -0.47 -7.20
N MET A 536 35.73 -0.47 -5.99
CA MET A 536 37.11 -0.03 -5.75
C MET A 536 38.15 -0.96 -6.40
N ILE A 537 37.94 -2.27 -6.34
CA ILE A 537 38.77 -3.26 -7.05
C ILE A 537 38.74 -2.96 -8.55
N PHE A 538 37.56 -2.86 -9.14
CA PHE A 538 37.36 -2.63 -10.57
C PHE A 538 38.03 -1.33 -11.05
N GLN A 539 37.81 -0.23 -10.34
CA GLN A 539 38.39 1.07 -10.68
C GLN A 539 39.91 1.06 -10.58
N THR A 540 40.46 0.42 -9.53
CA THR A 540 41.93 0.33 -9.36
C THR A 540 42.56 -0.55 -10.39
N GLU A 541 41.96 -1.69 -10.76
CA GLU A 541 42.46 -2.55 -11.81
C GLU A 541 42.47 -1.89 -13.20
N ASN A 542 41.40 -1.12 -13.51
CA ASN A 542 41.34 -0.36 -14.76
C ASN A 542 42.44 0.74 -14.77
N MET A 543 42.65 1.41 -13.68
CA MET A 543 43.70 2.43 -13.56
C MET A 543 45.11 1.83 -13.71
N LEU A 544 45.34 0.63 -13.15
CA LEU A 544 46.58 -0.11 -13.34
C LEU A 544 46.79 -0.53 -14.81
N LYS A 545 45.73 -0.93 -15.54
CA LYS A 545 45.79 -1.27 -16.95
C LYS A 545 46.10 -0.08 -17.84
N GLU A 546 45.47 1.07 -17.57
CA GLU A 546 45.61 2.28 -18.39
C GLU A 546 46.90 3.04 -18.14
N SER A 547 47.42 3.01 -16.93
CA SER A 547 48.53 3.87 -16.49
C SER A 547 49.73 3.07 -15.96
N GLY A 548 49.69 1.73 -15.98
CA GLY A 548 50.67 0.87 -15.28
C GLY A 548 52.12 1.03 -15.76
N ASP A 549 52.33 1.46 -17.00
CA ASP A 549 53.66 1.71 -17.56
C ASP A 549 54.26 3.07 -17.14
N LYS A 550 53.44 3.95 -16.55
CA LYS A 550 53.83 5.29 -16.09
C LYS A 550 54.00 5.37 -14.58
N ILE A 551 53.75 4.27 -13.88
CA ILE A 551 53.80 4.19 -12.43
C ILE A 551 55.13 3.52 -12.01
N PRO A 552 55.88 4.02 -10.99
CA PRO A 552 57.02 3.36 -10.44
C PRO A 552 56.72 1.92 -10.00
N ALA A 553 57.62 1.00 -10.29
CA ALA A 553 57.37 -0.45 -10.15
C ALA A 553 57.12 -0.88 -8.68
N ASP A 554 57.66 -0.17 -7.73
CA ASP A 554 57.44 -0.33 -6.29
C ASP A 554 56.00 0.03 -5.90
N ILE A 555 55.50 1.17 -6.36
CA ILE A 555 54.13 1.64 -6.09
C ILE A 555 53.12 0.71 -6.79
N LYS A 556 53.40 0.28 -8.02
CA LYS A 556 52.55 -0.67 -8.75
C LYS A 556 52.40 -1.98 -7.96
N SER A 557 53.50 -2.51 -7.44
CA SER A 557 53.50 -3.74 -6.63
C SER A 557 52.72 -3.58 -5.32
N GLU A 558 52.85 -2.41 -4.64
CA GLU A 558 52.06 -2.11 -3.45
C GLU A 558 50.53 -2.06 -3.74
N VAL A 559 50.14 -1.46 -4.86
CA VAL A 559 48.71 -1.37 -5.27
C VAL A 559 48.17 -2.76 -5.63
N GLU A 560 48.91 -3.55 -6.41
CA GLU A 560 48.54 -4.93 -6.77
C GLU A 560 48.39 -5.82 -5.53
N ALA A 561 49.27 -5.68 -4.54
CA ALA A 561 49.17 -6.40 -3.27
C ALA A 561 47.94 -5.97 -2.45
N ALA A 562 47.63 -4.68 -2.40
CA ALA A 562 46.45 -4.16 -1.70
C ALA A 562 45.14 -4.59 -2.38
N VAL A 563 45.07 -4.59 -3.72
CA VAL A 563 43.94 -5.13 -4.48
C VAL A 563 43.76 -6.63 -4.21
N ALA A 564 44.84 -7.42 -4.17
CA ALA A 564 44.77 -8.86 -3.88
C ALA A 564 44.23 -9.12 -2.46
N LYS A 565 44.64 -8.32 -1.46
CA LYS A 565 44.10 -8.39 -0.08
C LYS A 565 42.62 -8.09 -0.07
N LEU A 566 42.17 -7.01 -0.73
CA LEU A 566 40.77 -6.62 -0.77
C LEU A 566 39.93 -7.70 -1.49
N LYS A 567 40.41 -8.28 -2.57
CA LYS A 567 39.74 -9.42 -3.23
C LYS A 567 39.59 -10.63 -2.32
N THR A 568 40.62 -10.96 -1.56
CA THR A 568 40.57 -12.07 -0.60
C THR A 568 39.54 -11.81 0.51
N ALA A 569 39.52 -10.60 1.06
CA ALA A 569 38.55 -10.18 2.08
C ALA A 569 37.12 -10.16 1.53
N HIS A 570 36.93 -9.70 0.29
CA HIS A 570 35.66 -9.68 -0.43
C HIS A 570 35.13 -11.10 -0.66
N GLN A 571 35.97 -12.03 -1.17
CA GLN A 571 35.57 -13.43 -1.39
C GLN A 571 35.20 -14.14 -0.07
N ALA A 572 35.91 -13.80 1.01
CA ALA A 572 35.61 -14.32 2.35
C ALA A 572 34.38 -13.62 3.01
N GLN A 573 33.80 -12.59 2.39
CA GLN A 573 32.70 -11.77 2.93
C GLN A 573 32.98 -11.25 4.37
N ASN A 574 34.23 -11.00 4.73
CA ASN A 574 34.61 -10.53 6.04
C ASN A 574 34.66 -9.00 6.07
N LEU A 575 33.61 -8.38 6.62
CA LEU A 575 33.40 -6.94 6.61
C LEU A 575 34.53 -6.16 7.30
N ALA A 576 35.05 -6.65 8.43
CA ALA A 576 36.15 -6.00 9.14
C ALA A 576 37.47 -6.04 8.33
N ALA A 577 37.72 -7.17 7.65
CA ALA A 577 38.86 -7.30 6.75
C ALA A 577 38.71 -6.44 5.49
N ILE A 578 37.47 -6.30 4.98
CA ILE A 578 37.14 -5.41 3.85
C ILE A 578 37.42 -3.96 4.23
N ASP A 579 36.92 -3.47 5.36
CA ASP A 579 37.16 -2.09 5.84
C ASP A 579 38.67 -1.78 5.93
N THR A 580 39.43 -2.71 6.51
CA THR A 580 40.89 -2.57 6.63
C THR A 580 41.57 -2.54 5.27
N ALA A 581 41.23 -3.46 4.37
CA ALA A 581 41.82 -3.56 3.05
C ALA A 581 41.42 -2.40 2.12
N MET A 582 40.20 -1.87 2.24
CA MET A 582 39.75 -0.67 1.53
C MET A 582 40.55 0.56 1.93
N ASN A 583 40.78 0.76 3.23
CA ASN A 583 41.61 1.86 3.74
C ASN A 583 43.07 1.75 3.29
N GLU A 584 43.64 0.53 3.31
CA GLU A 584 44.98 0.26 2.77
C GLU A 584 45.04 0.62 1.29
N LEU A 585 44.08 0.11 0.50
CA LEU A 585 44.04 0.35 -0.95
C LEU A 585 43.86 1.85 -1.26
N GLN A 586 43.01 2.57 -0.54
CA GLN A 586 42.82 4.00 -0.71
C GLN A 586 44.11 4.79 -0.43
N THR A 587 44.86 4.38 0.59
CA THR A 587 46.14 5.00 0.94
C THR A 587 47.18 4.81 -0.15
N VAL A 588 47.29 3.59 -0.69
CA VAL A 588 48.27 3.27 -1.72
C VAL A 588 47.88 3.82 -3.10
N ALA A 589 46.56 3.83 -3.41
CA ALA A 589 46.03 4.47 -4.62
C ALA A 589 46.29 6.00 -4.60
N GLY A 590 46.22 6.64 -3.42
CA GLY A 590 46.61 8.04 -3.26
C GLY A 590 48.06 8.33 -3.62
N LYS A 591 48.99 7.44 -3.24
CA LYS A 591 50.42 7.54 -3.64
C LYS A 591 50.58 7.38 -5.17
N MET A 592 49.83 6.47 -5.76
CA MET A 592 49.84 6.24 -7.22
C MET A 592 49.39 7.51 -7.97
N TYR A 593 48.34 8.18 -7.49
CA TYR A 593 47.83 9.42 -8.09
C TYR A 593 48.88 10.56 -7.99
N GLN A 594 49.58 10.69 -6.87
CA GLN A 594 50.67 11.67 -6.67
C GLN A 594 51.87 11.39 -7.60
N ALA A 595 52.27 10.12 -7.73
CA ALA A 595 53.35 9.72 -8.61
C ALA A 595 53.03 9.99 -10.10
N GLN A 596 51.77 9.79 -10.51
CA GLN A 596 51.32 10.07 -11.86
C GLN A 596 51.32 11.58 -12.18
N GLN A 597 50.96 12.44 -11.21
CA GLN A 597 51.04 13.89 -11.37
C GLN A 597 52.49 14.38 -11.46
N GLN A 598 53.43 13.78 -10.73
CA GLN A 598 54.87 14.10 -10.80
C GLN A 598 55.52 13.62 -12.11
N ALA A 599 55.11 12.50 -12.67
CA ALA A 599 55.60 12.00 -13.93
C ALA A 599 55.05 12.76 -15.17
N GLY A 600 53.95 13.50 -15.02
CA GLY A 600 53.36 14.36 -16.06
C GLY A 600 53.92 15.78 -16.12
N ALA A 601 54.76 16.18 -15.18
CA ALA A 601 55.41 17.51 -15.18
C ALA A 601 56.75 17.45 -15.96
N GLN A 602 56.72 17.66 -17.27
CA GLN A 602 57.91 18.03 -18.04
C GLN A 602 58.30 19.46 -17.63
N PRO A 603 59.61 19.73 -17.39
CA PRO A 603 60.07 21.09 -17.15
C PRO A 603 60.00 21.89 -18.47
N GLY A 604 59.06 22.82 -18.51
CA GLY A 604 59.07 23.88 -19.54
C GLY A 604 60.19 24.87 -19.28
N PRO A 605 60.77 25.49 -20.30
CA PRO A 605 61.97 26.29 -20.20
C PRO A 605 61.71 27.60 -19.41
N ASP A 606 62.72 27.97 -18.60
CA ASP A 606 62.86 29.23 -17.89
C ASP A 606 62.46 30.46 -18.72
N MET A 607 61.49 31.22 -18.29
CA MET A 607 61.43 32.64 -18.57
C MET A 607 61.37 33.44 -17.29
N ASN A 608 62.51 33.95 -16.96
CA ASN A 608 62.77 34.93 -15.92
C ASN A 608 62.12 36.28 -16.31
N GLY A 609 61.27 36.81 -15.47
CA GLY A 609 60.71 38.14 -15.69
C GLY A 609 59.86 38.57 -14.51
N GLY A 610 60.50 39.18 -13.52
CA GLY A 610 59.84 39.71 -12.31
C GLY A 610 58.84 40.82 -12.61
N CYS A 611 57.89 40.98 -11.76
CA CYS A 611 57.43 42.26 -11.23
C CYS A 611 56.55 42.07 -9.99
N ASN A 612 56.82 42.89 -9.11
CA ASN A 612 56.43 43.17 -7.75
C ASN A 612 54.96 43.67 -7.63
N ASN A 613 54.42 43.46 -6.47
CA ASN A 613 53.33 44.19 -5.78
C ASN A 613 51.86 43.93 -6.07
N GLY A 614 51.22 43.43 -5.03
CA GLY A 614 50.07 44.17 -4.43
C GLY A 614 48.67 43.60 -4.71
N ASN A 615 48.11 43.11 -3.67
CA ASN A 615 46.75 43.33 -3.23
C ASN A 615 45.64 42.31 -3.59
N CYS A 616 45.02 41.88 -2.54
CA CYS A 616 43.77 41.18 -2.24
C CYS A 616 42.62 41.19 -3.24
N GLY A 617 41.90 40.11 -3.32
CA GLY A 617 40.50 40.08 -3.80
C GLY A 617 40.03 38.68 -4.09
N GLY A 618 39.12 38.17 -3.23
CA GLY A 618 38.53 36.85 -3.36
C GLY A 618 37.78 36.64 -4.69
N GLY A 619 37.90 35.44 -5.19
CA GLY A 619 37.16 34.96 -6.33
C GLY A 619 36.86 33.48 -6.18
N THR A 620 35.61 33.16 -5.96
CA THR A 620 35.03 31.83 -6.02
C THR A 620 35.32 31.20 -7.40
N GLN A 621 36.02 30.09 -7.41
CA GLN A 621 36.14 29.25 -8.62
C GLN A 621 34.93 28.34 -8.73
N GLN A 622 34.14 28.59 -9.77
CA GLN A 622 33.18 27.64 -10.34
C GLN A 622 33.95 26.43 -10.91
N GLY A 623 33.48 25.22 -10.59
CA GLY A 623 33.91 24.00 -11.22
C GLY A 623 33.34 23.87 -12.65
N PRO A 624 33.89 23.00 -13.49
CA PRO A 624 33.51 22.90 -14.88
C PRO A 624 32.09 22.38 -15.08
N ASP A 625 31.34 23.07 -15.95
CA ASP A 625 30.02 22.73 -16.44
C ASP A 625 30.02 21.30 -17.04
N ILE A 626 29.11 20.48 -16.54
CA ILE A 626 28.70 19.21 -17.18
C ILE A 626 27.67 19.60 -18.24
N GLN A 627 28.01 19.45 -19.51
CA GLN A 627 27.06 19.61 -20.60
C GLN A 627 26.09 18.42 -20.61
N ASP A 628 24.80 18.73 -20.50
CA ASP A 628 23.69 17.80 -20.73
C ASP A 628 23.73 17.30 -22.18
N ALA A 629 23.61 15.99 -22.34
CA ALA A 629 23.44 15.37 -23.64
C ALA A 629 21.98 15.51 -24.07
N ASP A 630 21.75 16.24 -25.17
CA ASP A 630 20.48 16.34 -25.87
C ASP A 630 20.04 14.96 -26.39
N PHE A 631 18.87 14.50 -25.96
CA PHE A 631 18.16 13.38 -26.59
C PHE A 631 17.19 13.94 -27.62
N GLU A 632 17.45 13.67 -28.89
CA GLU A 632 16.48 13.87 -29.98
C GLU A 632 15.32 12.85 -29.85
N GLU A 633 14.11 13.37 -29.76
CA GLU A 633 12.88 12.59 -29.96
C GLU A 633 12.77 12.17 -31.43
N VAL A 634 12.80 10.90 -31.71
CA VAL A 634 12.39 10.34 -33.00
C VAL A 634 10.87 10.16 -32.99
N LYS A 635 10.22 10.86 -33.93
CA LYS A 635 8.77 10.82 -34.17
C LYS A 635 8.27 9.44 -34.57
#